data_3b4c321da105f888b1b46bf182d97665
#
_entry.id   3b4c321da105f888b1b46bf182d97665
#
_cell.length_a   1.000
_cell.length_b   1.000
_cell.length_c   1.000
_cell.angle_alpha   90.00
_cell.angle_beta   90.00
_cell.angle_gamma   90.00
#
_symmetry.space_group_name_H-M   'P 1'
#
loop_
_entity.id
_entity.type
_entity.pdbx_description
1 polymer ?
#
loop_
_entity_poly.entity_id
_entity_poly.type
_entity_poly.pdbx_seq_one_letter_code
_entity_poly.pdbx_strand_id
1 'polypeptide(L)'
;LQRHCSTHAAGVVISSKALTEFCPLYKGGNDDVVTQYAMGSVEMLGLLKMDFLGLRTLTVIDNALKMIKQSQSIELDIGAIPLDDPATFKLLCDAKTLGVFQLESSGMRDLLKKLKPDDFEDIIALLAMYRPGPLESGMVDDYVKRKHGTMEEKYDLPQLEAILKETHGVILYQEQVMKIASVLAGFTMGDADLLRRAMGKKKAEEMAAQREKFMKGSQEKKFDAKKSEKIFNLMEKFAGYGFNKSHSAAYAQISYQTAYLKAHYPLEFFGALITSDMDNTDKVIRYIHDCREMKITVQPPDVNLSQRSFSVCDNKLVFGLGAIKNVGGKAIDNIIEARQGLGRFTAMEHLCENVDMQLVNKRVFEGLIKSGACDSLEQSRAGMMNELQACMERGQGKQRDQQLGQSSMFDSFDVEEEKQPVGNVEEWSDADRLKLERESIGFYITGHPLDGFTRELSWFTDATSASIAEAGNGKSVSLAGIPIKHLPKTTRKGDKMGIITLEDLQGSVEVILWPEIYSQVLDLLLAEEPLLVKGEVDSEGNMPKVIAKSVFPLAQAKQHFHGRVLIHFRTPGLERETLEAVKEILASHKGTNDTRLHFVFPDDKERVVTVAEELRIRPSDEVIEQIHALLGEDAILFE
;
A
#
# COMPACT_ATOMS: atom_id res chain seq x y z
N LEU A 1 -1.38 4.18 31.58
CA LEU A 1 0.03 4.17 32.03
C LEU A 1 0.93 4.51 30.84
N GLN A 2 1.77 5.55 31.02
CA GLN A 2 2.80 5.88 30.02
C GLN A 2 3.85 4.75 30.04
N ARG A 3 4.08 4.10 28.89
CA ARG A 3 4.95 2.91 28.79
C ARG A 3 6.30 3.20 28.16
N HIS A 4 6.42 4.26 27.37
CA HIS A 4 7.62 4.55 26.57
C HIS A 4 7.88 6.05 26.49
N CYS A 5 9.17 6.43 26.44
CA CYS A 5 9.60 7.74 25.99
C CYS A 5 9.57 7.76 24.46
N SER A 6 9.03 8.81 23.87
CA SER A 6 9.06 9.01 22.41
C SER A 6 9.57 10.41 22.11
N THR A 7 10.22 10.55 20.95
CA THR A 7 10.67 11.84 20.43
C THR A 7 9.50 12.54 19.73
N HIS A 8 9.33 13.84 19.97
CA HIS A 8 8.37 14.64 19.20
C HIS A 8 8.82 14.75 17.76
N ALA A 9 7.92 14.53 16.81
CA ALA A 9 8.27 14.46 15.38
C ALA A 9 8.81 15.78 14.80
N ALA A 10 8.43 16.92 15.37
CA ALA A 10 8.70 18.24 14.80
C ALA A 10 9.18 19.29 15.82
N GLY A 11 9.15 18.97 17.12
CA GLY A 11 9.48 19.93 18.18
C GLY A 11 10.97 20.00 18.48
N VAL A 12 11.55 21.20 18.42
CA VAL A 12 12.93 21.48 18.77
C VAL A 12 12.98 22.44 19.95
N VAL A 13 13.71 22.05 21.00
CA VAL A 13 13.91 22.90 22.17
C VAL A 13 15.14 23.79 21.95
N ILE A 14 14.94 25.10 22.12
CA ILE A 14 15.97 26.11 21.95
C ILE A 14 16.36 26.68 23.32
N SER A 15 17.67 26.79 23.54
CA SER A 15 18.24 27.37 24.76
C SER A 15 19.40 28.29 24.46
N SER A 16 19.67 29.25 25.36
CA SER A 16 20.80 30.18 25.26
C SER A 16 22.14 29.54 25.67
N LYS A 17 22.11 28.38 26.32
CA LYS A 17 23.24 27.61 26.81
C LYS A 17 23.05 26.13 26.50
N ALA A 18 24.03 25.29 26.81
CA ALA A 18 23.90 23.86 26.65
C ALA A 18 22.66 23.34 27.40
N LEU A 19 21.82 22.52 26.76
CA LEU A 19 20.59 21.98 27.35
C LEU A 19 20.84 21.22 28.65
N THR A 20 22.02 20.63 28.83
CA THR A 20 22.46 19.95 30.05
C THR A 20 22.53 20.84 31.28
N GLU A 21 22.60 22.17 31.10
CA GLU A 21 22.53 23.12 32.21
C GLU A 21 21.09 23.34 32.72
N PHE A 22 20.08 22.96 31.93
CA PHE A 22 18.68 23.18 32.25
C PHE A 22 17.93 21.90 32.59
N CYS A 23 18.22 20.80 31.88
CA CYS A 23 17.51 19.55 32.07
C CYS A 23 18.37 18.33 31.66
N PRO A 24 18.08 17.14 32.21
CA PRO A 24 18.71 15.92 31.78
C PRO A 24 18.28 15.57 30.35
N LEU A 25 19.21 14.97 29.59
CA LEU A 25 19.00 14.56 28.22
C LEU A 25 18.88 13.04 28.11
N TYR A 26 18.23 12.59 27.05
CA TYR A 26 18.01 11.19 26.70
C TYR A 26 18.46 10.97 25.25
N LYS A 27 19.12 9.85 24.98
CA LYS A 27 19.48 9.44 23.63
C LYS A 27 18.36 8.59 23.03
N GLY A 28 17.71 9.09 22.00
CA GLY A 28 16.66 8.39 21.26
C GLY A 28 17.19 7.25 20.40
N GLY A 29 16.30 6.50 19.78
CA GLY A 29 16.63 5.32 18.97
C GLY A 29 17.45 5.59 17.71
N ASN A 30 17.40 6.82 17.17
CA ASN A 30 18.12 7.27 15.97
C ASN A 30 19.30 8.20 16.30
N ASP A 31 19.93 8.03 17.46
CA ASP A 31 20.95 8.93 17.99
C ASP A 31 20.45 10.37 18.28
N ASP A 32 19.16 10.62 18.22
CA ASP A 32 18.58 11.92 18.54
C ASP A 32 18.78 12.27 20.01
N VAL A 33 19.16 13.52 20.28
CA VAL A 33 19.26 14.05 21.64
C VAL A 33 17.93 14.68 22.04
N VAL A 34 17.28 14.14 23.08
CA VAL A 34 15.94 14.52 23.52
C VAL A 34 15.97 14.94 24.98
N THR A 35 15.15 15.94 25.38
CA THR A 35 14.96 16.28 26.79
C THR A 35 14.23 15.15 27.51
N GLN A 36 14.66 14.80 28.74
CA GLN A 36 13.91 13.84 29.57
C GLN A 36 12.58 14.42 30.11
N TYR A 37 12.48 15.74 30.16
CA TYR A 37 11.30 16.41 30.66
C TYR A 37 10.22 16.55 29.59
N ALA A 38 8.97 16.37 30.01
CA ALA A 38 7.80 16.62 29.17
C ALA A 38 7.64 18.12 28.87
N MET A 39 6.88 18.44 27.81
CA MET A 39 6.69 19.81 27.32
C MET A 39 6.35 20.83 28.40
N GLY A 40 5.40 20.55 29.29
CA GLY A 40 5.01 21.47 30.35
C GLY A 40 6.14 21.77 31.36
N SER A 41 7.02 20.81 31.62
CA SER A 41 8.20 21.03 32.49
C SER A 41 9.28 21.83 31.78
N VAL A 42 9.46 21.61 30.46
CA VAL A 42 10.38 22.38 29.60
C VAL A 42 9.95 23.85 29.56
N GLU A 43 8.65 24.12 29.41
CA GLU A 43 8.07 25.48 29.45
C GLU A 43 8.26 26.15 30.80
N MET A 44 8.06 25.43 31.90
CA MET A 44 8.28 25.96 33.26
C MET A 44 9.74 26.34 33.55
N LEU A 45 10.70 25.69 32.86
CA LEU A 45 12.13 26.05 32.89
C LEU A 45 12.46 27.29 32.05
N GLY A 46 11.48 27.85 31.34
CA GLY A 46 11.67 29.01 30.47
C GLY A 46 12.35 28.68 29.15
N LEU A 47 12.40 27.41 28.78
CA LEU A 47 12.92 26.98 27.47
C LEU A 47 11.87 27.14 26.38
N LEU A 48 12.30 27.56 25.20
CA LEU A 48 11.43 27.74 24.04
C LEU A 48 11.38 26.45 23.21
N LYS A 49 10.18 25.91 22.99
CA LYS A 49 9.93 24.83 22.05
C LYS A 49 9.41 25.42 20.73
N MET A 50 10.12 25.17 19.65
CA MET A 50 9.71 25.54 18.29
C MET A 50 9.26 24.28 17.56
N ASP A 51 8.08 24.35 16.93
CA ASP A 51 7.54 23.26 16.12
C ASP A 51 7.75 23.56 14.64
N PHE A 52 8.56 22.72 13.97
CA PHE A 52 8.80 22.80 12.52
C PHE A 52 7.87 21.80 11.83
N LEU A 53 6.67 22.25 11.53
CA LEU A 53 5.64 21.43 10.92
C LEU A 53 5.66 21.56 9.40
N GLY A 54 5.67 20.45 8.70
CA GLY A 54 5.52 20.37 7.26
C GLY A 54 4.59 19.23 6.89
N LEU A 55 3.89 19.37 5.76
CA LEU A 55 3.05 18.31 5.19
C LEU A 55 3.62 17.89 3.85
N ARG A 56 4.14 16.69 3.79
CA ARG A 56 4.65 16.05 2.57
C ARG A 56 3.58 15.98 1.46
N THR A 57 2.33 15.82 1.87
CA THR A 57 1.18 15.81 0.98
C THR A 57 1.05 17.08 0.14
N LEU A 58 1.42 18.25 0.67
CA LEU A 58 1.40 19.49 -0.12
C LEU A 58 2.42 19.45 -1.25
N THR A 59 3.57 18.81 -1.04
CA THR A 59 4.55 18.56 -2.10
C THR A 59 4.01 17.56 -3.14
N VAL A 60 3.26 16.54 -2.70
CA VAL A 60 2.59 15.62 -3.63
C VAL A 60 1.58 16.36 -4.51
N ILE A 61 0.75 17.23 -3.92
CA ILE A 61 -0.22 18.05 -4.67
C ILE A 61 0.51 18.95 -5.68
N ASP A 62 1.54 19.70 -5.26
CA ASP A 62 2.31 20.58 -6.13
C ASP A 62 2.97 19.82 -7.30
N ASN A 63 3.57 18.67 -7.03
CA ASN A 63 4.16 17.82 -8.06
C ASN A 63 3.09 17.24 -9.01
N ALA A 64 1.94 16.83 -8.50
CA ALA A 64 0.83 16.35 -9.33
C ALA A 64 0.34 17.45 -10.29
N LEU A 65 0.18 18.69 -9.79
CA LEU A 65 -0.21 19.84 -10.62
C LEU A 65 0.82 20.14 -11.72
N LYS A 66 2.12 20.05 -11.39
CA LYS A 66 3.19 20.21 -12.39
C LYS A 66 3.14 19.10 -13.44
N MET A 67 2.90 17.86 -13.03
CA MET A 67 2.75 16.73 -13.96
C MET A 67 1.52 16.88 -14.86
N ILE A 68 0.37 17.32 -14.32
CA ILE A 68 -0.85 17.60 -15.10
C ILE A 68 -0.55 18.67 -16.18
N LYS A 69 0.13 19.76 -15.79
CA LYS A 69 0.53 20.80 -16.75
C LYS A 69 1.44 20.25 -17.85
N GLN A 70 2.36 19.35 -17.52
CA GLN A 70 3.29 18.74 -18.48
C GLN A 70 2.64 17.71 -19.40
N SER A 71 1.79 16.82 -18.86
CA SER A 71 1.20 15.71 -19.59
C SER A 71 -0.04 16.11 -20.40
N GLN A 72 -0.87 17.00 -19.84
CA GLN A 72 -2.18 17.37 -20.40
C GLN A 72 -2.29 18.84 -20.83
N SER A 73 -1.25 19.66 -20.58
CA SER A 73 -1.26 21.11 -20.85
C SER A 73 -2.39 21.87 -20.12
N ILE A 74 -2.86 21.31 -18.99
CA ILE A 74 -3.91 21.90 -18.15
C ILE A 74 -3.26 22.63 -16.97
N GLU A 75 -3.65 23.88 -16.75
CA GLU A 75 -3.28 24.63 -15.55
C GLU A 75 -4.43 24.58 -14.54
N LEU A 76 -4.37 23.58 -13.64
CA LEU A 76 -5.41 23.33 -12.65
C LEU A 76 -5.20 24.22 -11.42
N ASP A 77 -6.18 25.08 -11.11
CA ASP A 77 -6.24 25.76 -9.82
C ASP A 77 -6.89 24.83 -8.77
N ILE A 78 -6.07 24.20 -7.95
CA ILE A 78 -6.52 23.28 -6.90
C ILE A 78 -7.34 23.97 -5.79
N GLY A 79 -7.28 25.31 -5.69
CA GLY A 79 -8.08 26.09 -4.76
C GLY A 79 -9.51 26.34 -5.27
N ALA A 80 -9.73 26.22 -6.58
CA ALA A 80 -11.00 26.50 -7.24
C ALA A 80 -11.79 25.24 -7.67
N ILE A 81 -11.35 24.05 -7.26
CA ILE A 81 -12.07 22.80 -7.58
C ILE A 81 -13.45 22.77 -6.89
N PRO A 82 -14.49 22.20 -7.54
CA PRO A 82 -15.81 22.06 -6.93
C PRO A 82 -15.74 21.13 -5.72
N LEU A 83 -16.42 21.49 -4.62
CA LEU A 83 -16.45 20.68 -3.39
C LEU A 83 -17.60 19.66 -3.38
N ASP A 84 -18.34 19.55 -4.46
CA ASP A 84 -19.48 18.66 -4.68
C ASP A 84 -19.27 17.68 -5.85
N ASP A 85 -18.00 17.42 -6.22
CA ASP A 85 -17.66 16.57 -7.37
C ASP A 85 -18.07 15.10 -7.17
N PRO A 86 -18.98 14.56 -8.02
CA PRO A 86 -19.49 13.20 -7.84
C PRO A 86 -18.44 12.10 -7.98
N ALA A 87 -17.40 12.30 -8.82
CA ALA A 87 -16.34 11.30 -9.02
C ALA A 87 -15.46 11.18 -7.77
N THR A 88 -15.17 12.31 -7.13
CA THR A 88 -14.43 12.37 -5.87
C THR A 88 -15.20 11.67 -4.75
N PHE A 89 -16.49 11.96 -4.57
CA PHE A 89 -17.29 11.30 -3.56
C PHE A 89 -17.49 9.82 -3.84
N LYS A 90 -17.60 9.42 -5.11
CA LYS A 90 -17.64 8.00 -5.48
C LYS A 90 -16.36 7.27 -5.05
N LEU A 91 -15.18 7.84 -5.31
CA LEU A 91 -13.89 7.28 -4.88
C LEU A 91 -13.83 7.13 -3.35
N LEU A 92 -14.32 8.13 -2.61
CA LEU A 92 -14.40 8.09 -1.15
C LEU A 92 -15.35 7.02 -0.64
N CYS A 93 -16.56 6.90 -1.22
CA CYS A 93 -17.54 5.87 -0.87
C CYS A 93 -17.06 4.45 -1.18
N ASP A 94 -16.34 4.27 -2.30
CA ASP A 94 -15.71 3.00 -2.68
C ASP A 94 -14.49 2.68 -1.79
N ALA A 95 -14.10 3.60 -0.90
CA ALA A 95 -12.92 3.53 -0.03
C ALA A 95 -11.60 3.24 -0.77
N LYS A 96 -11.49 3.70 -2.03
CA LYS A 96 -10.27 3.62 -2.85
C LYS A 96 -9.30 4.73 -2.49
N THR A 97 -9.02 4.89 -1.20
CA THR A 97 -8.36 6.06 -0.62
C THR A 97 -6.90 5.85 -0.24
N LEU A 98 -6.24 4.84 -0.78
CA LEU A 98 -4.79 4.69 -0.61
C LEU A 98 -4.07 5.93 -1.18
N GLY A 99 -3.16 6.51 -0.39
CA GLY A 99 -2.47 7.77 -0.74
C GLY A 99 -3.31 9.04 -0.58
N VAL A 100 -4.60 8.95 -0.30
CA VAL A 100 -5.44 10.11 0.02
C VAL A 100 -5.17 10.56 1.45
N PHE A 101 -4.83 11.82 1.62
CA PHE A 101 -4.42 12.38 2.91
C PHE A 101 -5.41 12.07 4.02
N GLN A 102 -4.92 11.52 5.14
CA GLN A 102 -5.66 11.13 6.34
C GLN A 102 -6.74 10.04 6.14
N LEU A 103 -7.02 9.56 4.91
CA LEU A 103 -8.12 8.65 4.61
C LEU A 103 -7.66 7.23 4.19
N GLU A 104 -6.37 6.91 4.33
CA GLU A 104 -5.79 5.67 3.78
C GLU A 104 -5.78 4.47 4.74
N SER A 105 -5.95 4.68 6.07
CA SER A 105 -5.91 3.58 7.04
C SER A 105 -7.12 2.64 6.89
N SER A 106 -6.97 1.35 7.22
CA SER A 106 -8.04 0.35 7.12
C SER A 106 -9.30 0.77 7.87
N GLY A 107 -9.17 1.17 9.15
CA GLY A 107 -10.31 1.61 9.93
C GLY A 107 -10.98 2.89 9.41
N MET A 108 -10.21 3.80 8.78
CA MET A 108 -10.78 4.97 8.10
C MET A 108 -11.54 4.57 6.84
N ARG A 109 -11.02 3.64 6.06
CA ARG A 109 -11.71 3.08 4.89
C ARG A 109 -13.01 2.36 5.26
N ASP A 110 -13.01 1.61 6.37
CA ASP A 110 -14.22 0.97 6.88
C ASP A 110 -15.27 2.00 7.33
N LEU A 111 -14.83 3.09 7.94
CA LEU A 111 -15.73 4.17 8.32
C LEU A 111 -16.28 4.92 7.10
N LEU A 112 -15.48 5.14 6.05
CA LEU A 112 -15.92 5.70 4.77
C LEU A 112 -17.00 4.85 4.10
N LYS A 113 -16.83 3.52 4.06
CA LYS A 113 -17.84 2.58 3.53
C LYS A 113 -19.17 2.65 4.29
N LYS A 114 -19.12 2.89 5.60
CA LYS A 114 -20.32 3.05 6.46
C LYS A 114 -20.95 4.41 6.32
N LEU A 115 -20.14 5.47 6.33
CA LEU A 115 -20.60 6.86 6.28
C LEU A 115 -21.14 7.24 4.91
N LYS A 116 -20.51 6.76 3.83
CA LYS A 116 -20.82 7.11 2.43
C LYS A 116 -20.94 8.62 2.25
N PRO A 117 -19.85 9.37 2.38
CA PRO A 117 -19.88 10.83 2.32
C PRO A 117 -20.41 11.31 0.96
N ASP A 118 -21.27 12.31 0.97
CA ASP A 118 -21.86 12.96 -0.21
C ASP A 118 -21.77 14.49 -0.14
N ASP A 119 -21.24 15.01 0.96
CA ASP A 119 -21.01 16.43 1.21
C ASP A 119 -19.60 16.65 1.79
N PHE A 120 -19.04 17.83 1.56
CA PHE A 120 -17.73 18.22 2.11
C PHE A 120 -17.74 18.27 3.64
N GLU A 121 -18.85 18.66 4.28
CA GLU A 121 -19.01 18.66 5.74
C GLU A 121 -18.89 17.24 6.34
N ASP A 122 -19.25 16.20 5.60
CA ASP A 122 -19.05 14.81 6.03
C ASP A 122 -17.56 14.47 6.19
N ILE A 123 -16.71 15.00 5.31
CA ILE A 123 -15.26 14.79 5.39
C ILE A 123 -14.70 15.51 6.62
N ILE A 124 -15.19 16.72 6.90
CA ILE A 124 -14.82 17.47 8.10
C ILE A 124 -15.22 16.70 9.36
N ALA A 125 -16.46 16.19 9.38
CA ALA A 125 -16.97 15.40 10.49
C ALA A 125 -16.21 14.07 10.65
N LEU A 126 -15.93 13.37 9.57
CA LEU A 126 -15.17 12.12 9.54
C LEU A 126 -13.80 12.27 10.22
N LEU A 127 -13.04 13.30 9.85
CA LEU A 127 -11.72 13.60 10.42
C LEU A 127 -11.80 13.97 11.91
N ALA A 128 -12.89 14.59 12.34
CA ALA A 128 -13.13 14.90 13.74
C ALA A 128 -13.52 13.66 14.57
N MET A 129 -14.26 12.72 13.96
CA MET A 129 -14.81 11.53 14.62
C MET A 129 -13.82 10.37 14.73
N TYR A 130 -12.91 10.21 13.75
CA TYR A 130 -12.01 9.05 13.72
C TYR A 130 -10.88 9.17 14.74
N ARG A 131 -11.22 8.94 16.01
CA ARG A 131 -10.32 8.94 17.16
C ARG A 131 -10.84 7.97 18.25
N PRO A 132 -9.97 7.41 19.12
CA PRO A 132 -10.38 6.42 20.11
C PRO A 132 -11.61 6.82 20.92
N GLY A 133 -11.65 8.04 21.44
CA GLY A 133 -12.76 8.51 22.27
C GLY A 133 -14.12 8.53 21.58
N PRO A 134 -14.29 9.22 20.45
CA PRO A 134 -15.53 9.18 19.69
C PRO A 134 -15.92 7.77 19.22
N LEU A 135 -14.96 6.95 18.76
CA LEU A 135 -15.22 5.58 18.31
C LEU A 135 -15.76 4.68 19.43
N GLU A 136 -15.17 4.76 20.63
CA GLU A 136 -15.59 3.96 21.79
C GLU A 136 -16.89 4.45 22.43
N SER A 137 -17.29 5.70 22.20
CA SER A 137 -18.49 6.30 22.81
C SER A 137 -19.81 5.92 22.15
N GLY A 138 -19.78 5.27 20.98
CA GLY A 138 -20.96 4.99 20.14
C GLY A 138 -21.46 6.18 19.34
N MET A 139 -20.86 7.36 19.47
CA MET A 139 -21.26 8.60 18.80
C MET A 139 -21.15 8.50 17.27
N VAL A 140 -20.14 7.78 16.79
CA VAL A 140 -19.90 7.58 15.37
C VAL A 140 -21.03 6.78 14.72
N ASP A 141 -21.48 5.73 15.39
CA ASP A 141 -22.60 4.91 14.91
C ASP A 141 -23.91 5.70 14.91
N ASP A 142 -24.14 6.53 15.93
CA ASP A 142 -25.32 7.41 15.98
C ASP A 142 -25.30 8.44 14.84
N TYR A 143 -24.13 9.05 14.56
CA TYR A 143 -23.95 9.98 13.44
C TYR A 143 -24.30 9.30 12.11
N VAL A 144 -23.70 8.14 11.83
CA VAL A 144 -23.94 7.38 10.59
C VAL A 144 -25.41 6.99 10.45
N LYS A 145 -26.06 6.49 11.51
CA LYS A 145 -27.47 6.10 11.50
C LYS A 145 -28.39 7.28 11.23
N ARG A 146 -28.11 8.45 11.82
CA ARG A 146 -28.91 9.67 11.61
C ARG A 146 -28.71 10.23 10.22
N LYS A 147 -27.48 10.29 9.72
CA LYS A 147 -27.20 10.68 8.33
C LYS A 147 -27.99 9.85 7.32
N HIS A 148 -28.07 8.53 7.53
CA HIS A 148 -28.82 7.63 6.66
C HIS A 148 -30.33 7.54 6.96
N GLY A 149 -30.84 8.34 7.90
CA GLY A 149 -32.25 8.34 8.27
C GLY A 149 -32.76 7.08 8.96
N THR A 150 -31.86 6.16 9.37
CA THR A 150 -32.23 4.94 10.12
C THR A 150 -32.46 5.20 11.61
N MET A 151 -32.04 6.37 12.10
CA MET A 151 -32.34 6.91 13.42
C MET A 151 -32.82 8.34 13.26
N GLU A 152 -33.89 8.70 13.98
CA GLU A 152 -34.44 10.04 13.96
C GLU A 152 -33.51 11.07 14.60
N GLU A 153 -33.32 12.23 13.95
CA GLU A 153 -32.62 13.35 14.55
C GLU A 153 -33.49 13.97 15.66
N LYS A 154 -32.98 13.97 16.89
CA LYS A 154 -33.72 14.53 18.04
C LYS A 154 -32.90 15.63 18.70
N TYR A 155 -33.57 16.76 18.92
CA TYR A 155 -33.01 17.90 19.62
C TYR A 155 -33.76 18.10 20.93
N ASP A 156 -33.05 18.08 22.06
CA ASP A 156 -33.64 18.26 23.41
C ASP A 156 -34.31 19.63 23.56
N LEU A 157 -33.82 20.63 22.84
CA LEU A 157 -34.41 21.96 22.71
C LEU A 157 -34.39 22.41 21.23
N PRO A 158 -35.44 23.08 20.70
CA PRO A 158 -35.48 23.53 19.31
C PRO A 158 -34.29 24.41 18.90
N GLN A 159 -33.73 25.19 19.85
CA GLN A 159 -32.59 26.07 19.61
C GLN A 159 -31.28 25.31 19.24
N LEU A 160 -31.23 24.02 19.59
CA LEU A 160 -30.07 23.18 19.24
C LEU A 160 -30.05 22.77 17.79
N GLU A 161 -31.20 22.74 17.11
CA GLU A 161 -31.28 22.38 15.70
C GLU A 161 -30.37 23.25 14.83
N ALA A 162 -30.43 24.58 14.98
CA ALA A 162 -29.62 25.50 14.22
C ALA A 162 -28.08 25.35 14.50
N ILE A 163 -27.70 24.68 15.59
CA ILE A 163 -26.29 24.46 15.96
C ILE A 163 -25.80 23.08 15.54
N LEU A 164 -26.68 22.08 15.65
CA LEU A 164 -26.30 20.66 15.51
C LEU A 164 -26.80 20.02 14.22
N LYS A 165 -27.54 20.73 13.38
CA LYS A 165 -28.07 20.19 12.11
C LYS A 165 -26.94 19.69 11.20
N GLU A 166 -25.85 20.43 11.10
CA GLU A 166 -24.67 20.06 10.30
C GLU A 166 -23.99 18.76 10.76
N THR A 167 -24.27 18.33 12.00
CA THR A 167 -23.72 17.11 12.60
C THR A 167 -24.82 16.14 13.02
N HIS A 168 -25.97 16.18 12.36
CA HIS A 168 -27.12 15.29 12.60
C HIS A 168 -27.52 15.17 14.09
N GLY A 169 -27.48 16.30 14.81
CA GLY A 169 -27.84 16.35 16.23
C GLY A 169 -26.77 15.81 17.17
N VAL A 170 -25.57 15.54 16.71
CA VAL A 170 -24.42 15.10 17.52
C VAL A 170 -23.55 16.31 17.87
N ILE A 171 -23.15 16.44 19.13
CA ILE A 171 -22.15 17.44 19.52
C ILE A 171 -20.77 16.90 19.12
N LEU A 172 -20.13 17.52 18.14
CA LEU A 172 -18.85 17.07 17.55
C LEU A 172 -17.74 18.10 17.71
N TYR A 173 -18.06 19.39 17.59
CA TYR A 173 -17.07 20.47 17.58
C TYR A 173 -17.07 21.28 18.87
N GLN A 174 -15.88 21.77 19.25
CA GLN A 174 -15.72 22.69 20.38
C GLN A 174 -16.54 23.97 20.18
N GLU A 175 -16.62 24.46 18.94
CA GLU A 175 -17.39 25.61 18.54
C GLU A 175 -18.90 25.43 18.79
N GLN A 176 -19.42 24.21 18.63
CA GLN A 176 -20.81 23.90 18.97
C GLN A 176 -21.06 24.00 20.48
N VAL A 177 -20.13 23.51 21.30
CA VAL A 177 -20.23 23.64 22.77
C VAL A 177 -20.27 25.12 23.16
N MET A 178 -19.39 25.94 22.60
CA MET A 178 -19.36 27.37 22.87
C MET A 178 -20.67 28.05 22.43
N LYS A 179 -21.21 27.71 21.27
CA LYS A 179 -22.46 28.26 20.75
C LYS A 179 -23.67 27.81 21.57
N ILE A 180 -23.72 26.56 22.01
CA ILE A 180 -24.75 26.05 22.94
C ILE A 180 -24.73 26.84 24.24
N ALA A 181 -23.57 27.05 24.87
CA ALA A 181 -23.45 27.82 26.09
C ALA A 181 -23.91 29.28 25.91
N SER A 182 -23.59 29.91 24.80
CA SER A 182 -24.01 31.26 24.45
C SER A 182 -25.53 31.34 24.23
N VAL A 183 -26.10 30.44 23.44
CA VAL A 183 -27.53 30.44 23.10
C VAL A 183 -28.40 30.09 24.32
N LEU A 184 -28.06 29.05 25.06
CA LEU A 184 -28.88 28.55 26.15
C LEU A 184 -28.65 29.28 27.46
N ALA A 185 -27.40 29.66 27.78
CA ALA A 185 -27.05 30.23 29.09
C ALA A 185 -26.56 31.68 29.01
N GLY A 186 -26.52 32.30 27.82
CA GLY A 186 -26.12 33.69 27.67
C GLY A 186 -24.62 33.95 27.88
N PHE A 187 -23.79 32.95 27.74
CA PHE A 187 -22.36 33.10 27.85
C PHE A 187 -21.85 34.07 26.79
N THR A 188 -20.95 34.95 27.18
CA THR A 188 -20.13 35.71 26.21
C THR A 188 -19.16 34.75 25.51
N MET A 189 -18.57 35.18 24.39
CA MET A 189 -17.54 34.35 23.73
C MET A 189 -16.35 34.03 24.64
N GLY A 190 -15.96 35.00 25.50
CA GLY A 190 -14.90 34.78 26.50
C GLY A 190 -15.28 33.75 27.56
N ASP A 191 -16.51 33.81 28.08
CA ASP A 191 -17.03 32.81 29.02
C ASP A 191 -17.12 31.41 28.38
N ALA A 192 -17.57 31.35 27.16
CA ALA A 192 -17.67 30.09 26.41
C ALA A 192 -16.28 29.48 26.16
N ASP A 193 -15.25 30.29 25.89
CA ASP A 193 -13.87 29.81 25.78
C ASP A 193 -13.32 29.32 27.12
N LEU A 194 -13.63 30.00 28.21
CA LEU A 194 -13.29 29.50 29.55
C LEU A 194 -13.94 28.17 29.85
N LEU A 195 -15.22 27.98 29.51
CA LEU A 195 -15.92 26.70 29.63
C LEU A 195 -15.20 25.63 28.81
N ARG A 196 -14.89 25.90 27.52
CA ARG A 196 -14.16 24.98 26.65
C ARG A 196 -12.79 24.56 27.23
N ARG A 197 -12.06 25.51 27.79
CA ARG A 197 -10.74 25.27 28.44
C ARG A 197 -10.89 24.44 29.73
N ALA A 198 -11.88 24.74 30.58
CA ALA A 198 -12.16 23.97 31.77
C ALA A 198 -12.49 22.53 31.43
N MET A 199 -13.32 22.33 30.42
CA MET A 199 -13.66 21.02 29.87
C MET A 199 -12.42 20.25 29.40
N GLY A 200 -11.52 20.87 28.65
CA GLY A 200 -10.28 20.25 28.13
C GLY A 200 -9.29 19.85 29.24
N LYS A 201 -9.19 20.68 30.29
CA LYS A 201 -8.25 20.45 31.43
C LYS A 201 -8.78 19.47 32.47
N LYS A 202 -10.08 19.10 32.44
CA LYS A 202 -10.76 18.19 33.37
C LYS A 202 -10.58 18.58 34.87
N LYS A 203 -10.53 19.88 35.17
CA LYS A 203 -10.43 20.37 36.54
C LYS A 203 -11.84 20.42 37.15
N ALA A 204 -12.11 19.56 38.13
CA ALA A 204 -13.44 19.40 38.70
C ALA A 204 -14.03 20.70 39.29
N GLU A 205 -13.20 21.51 39.97
CA GLU A 205 -13.63 22.79 40.58
C GLU A 205 -14.03 23.81 39.52
N GLU A 206 -13.20 23.99 38.46
CA GLU A 206 -13.51 24.89 37.36
C GLU A 206 -14.78 24.45 36.60
N MET A 207 -14.99 23.14 36.45
CA MET A 207 -16.19 22.57 35.82
C MET A 207 -17.44 22.80 36.67
N ALA A 208 -17.38 22.63 37.97
CA ALA A 208 -18.51 22.89 38.86
C ALA A 208 -18.97 24.35 38.81
N ALA A 209 -18.03 25.31 38.79
CA ALA A 209 -18.33 26.72 38.67
C ALA A 209 -18.98 27.05 37.30
N GLN A 210 -18.49 26.44 36.20
CA GLN A 210 -19.07 26.62 34.87
C GLN A 210 -20.48 26.01 34.79
N ARG A 211 -20.73 24.86 35.43
CA ARG A 211 -22.03 24.24 35.51
C ARG A 211 -23.05 25.13 36.22
N GLU A 212 -22.70 25.68 37.38
CA GLU A 212 -23.57 26.59 38.14
C GLU A 212 -23.92 27.82 37.27
N LYS A 213 -22.93 28.43 36.63
CA LYS A 213 -23.12 29.57 35.73
C LYS A 213 -24.05 29.24 34.57
N PHE A 214 -23.86 28.06 33.94
CA PHE A 214 -24.71 27.61 32.84
C PHE A 214 -26.15 27.38 33.27
N MET A 215 -26.37 26.68 34.41
CA MET A 215 -27.71 26.42 34.92
C MET A 215 -28.44 27.71 35.31
N LYS A 216 -27.76 28.65 35.94
CA LYS A 216 -28.35 29.98 36.28
C LYS A 216 -28.73 30.76 35.02
N GLY A 217 -27.82 30.88 34.05
CA GLY A 217 -28.09 31.60 32.77
C GLY A 217 -29.22 30.95 31.98
N SER A 218 -29.29 29.62 31.97
CA SER A 218 -30.36 28.87 31.31
C SER A 218 -31.74 29.11 31.98
N GLN A 219 -31.77 29.19 33.30
CA GLN A 219 -32.97 29.50 34.06
C GLN A 219 -33.44 30.95 33.81
N GLU A 220 -32.55 31.91 33.76
CA GLU A 220 -32.83 33.32 33.42
C GLU A 220 -33.45 33.43 32.02
N LYS A 221 -33.05 32.58 31.07
CA LYS A 221 -33.63 32.47 29.73
C LYS A 221 -34.88 31.60 29.67
N LYS A 222 -35.38 31.14 30.79
CA LYS A 222 -36.64 30.36 30.94
C LYS A 222 -36.60 28.99 30.23
N PHE A 223 -35.43 28.35 30.11
CA PHE A 223 -35.33 26.97 29.63
C PHE A 223 -35.64 25.97 30.76
N ASP A 224 -36.13 24.79 30.39
CA ASP A 224 -36.42 23.70 31.30
C ASP A 224 -35.12 23.23 32.02
N ALA A 225 -35.11 23.19 33.32
CA ALA A 225 -33.96 22.89 34.13
C ALA A 225 -33.43 21.46 33.90
N LYS A 226 -34.33 20.46 33.70
CA LYS A 226 -33.92 19.07 33.45
C LYS A 226 -33.29 18.92 32.06
N LYS A 227 -33.85 19.59 31.08
CA LYS A 227 -33.26 19.59 29.73
C LYS A 227 -31.92 20.31 29.70
N SER A 228 -31.80 21.45 30.37
CA SER A 228 -30.56 22.20 30.47
C SER A 228 -29.45 21.39 31.17
N GLU A 229 -29.81 20.69 32.26
CA GLU A 229 -28.87 19.79 32.94
C GLU A 229 -28.44 18.61 32.06
N LYS A 230 -29.37 17.99 31.34
CA LYS A 230 -29.07 16.93 30.36
C LYS A 230 -28.09 17.41 29.30
N ILE A 231 -28.34 18.61 28.73
CA ILE A 231 -27.46 19.20 27.70
C ILE A 231 -26.08 19.49 28.27
N PHE A 232 -25.98 20.05 29.49
CA PHE A 232 -24.69 20.30 30.14
C PHE A 232 -23.93 19.00 30.34
N ASN A 233 -24.59 17.94 30.82
CA ASN A 233 -23.97 16.62 31.00
C ASN A 233 -23.47 16.02 29.68
N LEU A 234 -24.21 16.24 28.57
CA LEU A 234 -23.76 15.85 27.22
C LEU A 234 -22.54 16.65 26.81
N MET A 235 -22.52 17.97 27.03
CA MET A 235 -21.33 18.80 26.74
C MET A 235 -20.13 18.39 27.60
N GLU A 236 -20.33 18.08 28.87
CA GLU A 236 -19.27 17.65 29.77
C GLU A 236 -18.70 16.28 29.38
N LYS A 237 -19.56 15.30 29.03
CA LYS A 237 -19.15 14.01 28.48
C LYS A 237 -18.34 14.17 27.21
N PHE A 238 -18.79 15.06 26.34
CA PHE A 238 -18.17 15.36 25.07
C PHE A 238 -16.88 16.18 25.21
N ALA A 239 -16.72 16.97 26.26
CA ALA A 239 -15.58 17.85 26.49
C ALA A 239 -14.21 17.16 26.45
N GLY A 240 -14.16 15.87 26.79
CA GLY A 240 -12.95 15.07 26.65
C GLY A 240 -12.55 14.76 25.21
N TYR A 241 -13.44 14.98 24.25
CA TYR A 241 -13.32 14.52 22.86
C TYR A 241 -13.59 15.60 21.81
N GLY A 242 -14.07 16.79 22.21
CA GLY A 242 -14.39 17.90 21.33
C GLY A 242 -13.24 18.28 20.40
N PHE A 243 -13.53 18.39 19.10
CA PHE A 243 -12.54 18.74 18.10
C PHE A 243 -12.69 20.17 17.62
N ASN A 244 -11.59 20.79 17.25
CA ASN A 244 -11.64 22.13 16.64
C ASN A 244 -12.09 22.01 15.18
N LYS A 245 -13.23 22.60 14.82
CA LYS A 245 -13.79 22.53 13.46
C LYS A 245 -12.85 23.14 12.43
N SER A 246 -12.20 24.25 12.75
CA SER A 246 -11.26 24.92 11.82
C SER A 246 -10.08 24.03 11.45
N HIS A 247 -9.57 23.25 12.41
CA HIS A 247 -8.51 22.28 12.13
C HIS A 247 -9.02 21.15 11.22
N SER A 248 -10.16 20.54 11.51
CA SER A 248 -10.76 19.50 10.65
C SER A 248 -11.02 20.01 9.24
N ALA A 249 -11.56 21.23 9.10
CA ALA A 249 -11.87 21.82 7.82
C ALA A 249 -10.60 22.03 6.95
N ALA A 250 -9.52 22.52 7.57
CA ALA A 250 -8.25 22.70 6.85
C ALA A 250 -7.68 21.36 6.37
N TYR A 251 -7.78 20.30 7.19
CA TYR A 251 -7.34 18.95 6.82
C TYR A 251 -8.28 18.29 5.81
N ALA A 252 -9.59 18.50 5.94
CA ALA A 252 -10.58 18.01 4.98
C ALA A 252 -10.35 18.58 3.58
N GLN A 253 -9.93 19.85 3.49
CA GLN A 253 -9.57 20.46 2.20
C GLN A 253 -8.43 19.69 1.51
N ILE A 254 -7.37 19.34 2.25
CA ILE A 254 -6.24 18.59 1.69
C ILE A 254 -6.68 17.15 1.35
N SER A 255 -7.49 16.52 2.20
CA SER A 255 -8.05 15.19 1.93
C SER A 255 -8.88 15.18 0.65
N TYR A 256 -9.76 16.19 0.49
CA TYR A 256 -10.59 16.33 -0.70
C TYR A 256 -9.76 16.61 -1.95
N GLN A 257 -8.78 17.51 -1.88
CA GLN A 257 -7.88 17.82 -2.99
C GLN A 257 -7.10 16.59 -3.46
N THR A 258 -6.59 15.79 -2.53
CA THR A 258 -5.88 14.54 -2.88
C THR A 258 -6.82 13.48 -3.45
N ALA A 259 -8.06 13.39 -2.95
CA ALA A 259 -9.08 12.51 -3.51
C ALA A 259 -9.51 12.95 -4.92
N TYR A 260 -9.69 14.25 -5.13
CA TYR A 260 -10.00 14.84 -6.43
C TYR A 260 -8.91 14.55 -7.46
N LEU A 261 -7.64 14.79 -7.10
CA LEU A 261 -6.51 14.48 -7.98
C LEU A 261 -6.46 12.99 -8.32
N LYS A 262 -6.69 12.12 -7.34
CA LYS A 262 -6.73 10.66 -7.59
C LYS A 262 -7.89 10.26 -8.49
N ALA A 263 -9.07 10.91 -8.37
CA ALA A 263 -10.24 10.60 -9.16
C ALA A 263 -10.14 11.04 -10.63
N HIS A 264 -9.58 12.24 -10.86
CA HIS A 264 -9.54 12.88 -12.18
C HIS A 264 -8.19 12.77 -12.90
N TYR A 265 -7.10 12.71 -12.14
CA TYR A 265 -5.71 12.70 -12.66
C TYR A 265 -4.90 11.58 -11.99
N PRO A 266 -5.36 10.32 -12.06
CA PRO A 266 -4.75 9.23 -11.31
C PRO A 266 -3.29 8.98 -11.68
N LEU A 267 -2.90 9.13 -12.94
CA LEU A 267 -1.51 8.94 -13.41
C LEU A 267 -0.57 9.93 -12.75
N GLU A 268 -0.91 11.20 -12.80
CA GLU A 268 -0.12 12.31 -12.25
C GLU A 268 -0.10 12.28 -10.72
N PHE A 269 -1.23 11.93 -10.11
CA PHE A 269 -1.33 11.75 -8.66
C PHE A 269 -0.41 10.62 -8.17
N PHE A 270 -0.47 9.43 -8.79
CA PHE A 270 0.41 8.33 -8.42
C PHE A 270 1.87 8.62 -8.76
N GLY A 271 2.15 9.27 -9.88
CA GLY A 271 3.50 9.72 -10.22
C GLY A 271 4.11 10.61 -9.13
N ALA A 272 3.36 11.59 -8.67
CA ALA A 272 3.78 12.49 -7.60
C ALA A 272 3.88 11.78 -6.24
N LEU A 273 2.91 10.92 -5.91
CA LEU A 273 2.86 10.18 -4.66
C LEU A 273 4.03 9.21 -4.52
N ILE A 274 4.25 8.37 -5.54
CA ILE A 274 5.34 7.40 -5.55
C ILE A 274 6.68 8.11 -5.53
N THR A 275 6.85 9.19 -6.29
CA THR A 275 8.05 10.03 -6.27
C THR A 275 8.36 10.56 -4.86
N SER A 276 7.33 10.99 -4.14
CA SER A 276 7.51 11.48 -2.76
C SER A 276 7.95 10.42 -1.78
N ASP A 277 7.60 9.16 -2.01
CA ASP A 277 7.89 8.02 -1.13
C ASP A 277 8.90 7.03 -1.76
N MET A 278 9.67 7.41 -2.78
CA MET A 278 10.62 6.52 -3.50
C MET A 278 11.60 5.78 -2.59
N ASP A 279 12.00 6.40 -1.47
CA ASP A 279 12.91 5.79 -0.50
C ASP A 279 12.24 4.69 0.37
N ASN A 280 10.92 4.54 0.28
CA ASN A 280 10.15 3.56 1.04
C ASN A 280 9.55 2.49 0.11
N THR A 281 10.32 1.43 -0.11
CA THR A 281 9.94 0.33 -1.01
C THR A 281 8.57 -0.27 -0.68
N ASP A 282 8.24 -0.47 0.61
CA ASP A 282 6.95 -1.06 1.02
C ASP A 282 5.76 -0.18 0.59
N LYS A 283 5.89 1.14 0.66
CA LYS A 283 4.88 2.06 0.17
C LYS A 283 4.79 2.06 -1.35
N VAL A 284 5.92 2.07 -2.03
CA VAL A 284 5.99 2.02 -3.50
C VAL A 284 5.26 0.78 -4.02
N ILE A 285 5.52 -0.40 -3.44
CA ILE A 285 4.83 -1.65 -3.78
C ILE A 285 3.30 -1.49 -3.66
N ARG A 286 2.83 -0.95 -2.53
CA ARG A 286 1.40 -0.75 -2.28
C ARG A 286 0.76 0.20 -3.30
N TYR A 287 1.45 1.27 -3.67
CA TYR A 287 0.95 2.23 -4.67
C TYR A 287 0.94 1.63 -6.08
N ILE A 288 1.95 0.84 -6.46
CA ILE A 288 1.98 0.13 -7.74
C ILE A 288 0.84 -0.90 -7.83
N HIS A 289 0.56 -1.60 -6.72
CA HIS A 289 -0.59 -2.51 -6.65
C HIS A 289 -1.92 -1.75 -6.87
N ASP A 290 -2.12 -0.63 -6.17
CA ASP A 290 -3.31 0.22 -6.34
C ASP A 290 -3.44 0.78 -7.78
N CYS A 291 -2.30 1.11 -8.42
CA CYS A 291 -2.27 1.45 -9.85
C CYS A 291 -2.84 0.31 -10.71
N ARG A 292 -2.41 -0.93 -10.46
CA ARG A 292 -2.90 -2.11 -11.20
C ARG A 292 -4.40 -2.34 -10.99
N GLU A 293 -4.89 -2.22 -9.76
CA GLU A 293 -6.33 -2.30 -9.45
C GLU A 293 -7.14 -1.22 -10.18
N MET A 294 -6.58 -0.03 -10.33
CA MET A 294 -7.18 1.07 -11.09
C MET A 294 -6.94 0.95 -12.61
N LYS A 295 -6.36 -0.16 -13.09
CA LYS A 295 -6.02 -0.42 -14.50
C LYS A 295 -5.03 0.59 -15.09
N ILE A 296 -4.17 1.15 -14.27
CA ILE A 296 -3.08 2.03 -14.67
C ILE A 296 -1.88 1.17 -15.04
N THR A 297 -1.40 1.34 -16.28
CA THR A 297 -0.18 0.67 -16.73
C THR A 297 1.03 1.38 -16.15
N VAL A 298 1.87 0.63 -15.43
CA VAL A 298 3.16 1.09 -14.95
C VAL A 298 4.24 0.52 -15.86
N GLN A 299 4.93 1.39 -16.58
CA GLN A 299 6.00 1.01 -17.50
C GLN A 299 7.31 0.85 -16.72
N PRO A 300 8.08 -0.23 -16.97
CA PRO A 300 9.40 -0.42 -16.38
C PRO A 300 10.34 0.76 -16.61
N PRO A 301 11.43 0.90 -15.84
CA PRO A 301 12.43 1.92 -16.08
C PRO A 301 13.09 1.72 -17.46
N ASP A 302 13.44 2.83 -18.11
CA ASP A 302 14.09 2.83 -19.41
C ASP A 302 15.05 4.02 -19.54
N VAL A 303 16.32 3.76 -19.85
CA VAL A 303 17.35 4.81 -20.01
C VAL A 303 17.00 5.80 -21.12
N ASN A 304 16.19 5.39 -22.11
CA ASN A 304 15.76 6.21 -23.23
C ASN A 304 14.48 7.03 -22.94
N LEU A 305 13.71 6.68 -21.89
CA LEU A 305 12.41 7.29 -21.62
C LEU A 305 12.34 7.91 -20.23
N SER A 306 12.79 7.17 -19.21
CA SER A 306 12.60 7.53 -17.81
C SER A 306 13.25 8.84 -17.43
N GLN A 307 12.61 9.57 -16.53
CA GLN A 307 13.17 10.71 -15.82
C GLN A 307 13.75 10.27 -14.48
N ARG A 308 14.29 11.20 -13.72
CA ARG A 308 14.75 10.93 -12.35
C ARG A 308 13.61 10.46 -11.45
N SER A 309 12.49 11.15 -11.53
CA SER A 309 11.25 10.84 -10.80
C SER A 309 10.29 10.06 -11.69
N PHE A 310 9.24 9.48 -11.10
CA PHE A 310 8.13 8.96 -11.88
C PHE A 310 7.53 10.06 -12.75
N SER A 311 7.10 9.70 -13.94
CA SER A 311 6.55 10.64 -14.93
C SER A 311 5.40 10.02 -15.70
N VAL A 312 4.62 10.84 -16.39
CA VAL A 312 3.54 10.38 -17.26
C VAL A 312 3.95 10.57 -18.71
N CYS A 313 3.89 9.49 -19.49
CA CYS A 313 4.14 9.52 -20.93
C CYS A 313 3.17 8.55 -21.63
N ASP A 314 2.60 8.97 -22.76
CA ASP A 314 1.66 8.16 -23.56
C ASP A 314 0.57 7.47 -22.74
N ASN A 315 -0.03 8.20 -21.82
CA ASN A 315 -1.07 7.72 -20.91
C ASN A 315 -0.66 6.52 -20.05
N LYS A 316 0.62 6.44 -19.70
CA LYS A 316 1.21 5.43 -18.82
C LYS A 316 2.05 6.10 -17.74
N LEU A 317 2.14 5.46 -16.59
CA LEU A 317 3.05 5.86 -15.54
C LEU A 317 4.42 5.24 -15.81
N VAL A 318 5.44 6.07 -16.03
CA VAL A 318 6.81 5.64 -16.32
C VAL A 318 7.64 5.63 -15.04
N PHE A 319 8.33 4.54 -14.80
CA PHE A 319 9.17 4.33 -13.63
C PHE A 319 10.38 5.28 -13.63
N GLY A 320 10.64 5.95 -12.49
CA GLY A 320 11.76 6.86 -12.33
C GLY A 320 13.09 6.15 -12.08
N LEU A 321 14.17 6.55 -12.77
CA LEU A 321 15.50 5.97 -12.56
C LEU A 321 16.00 6.13 -11.11
N GLY A 322 15.51 7.13 -10.39
CA GLY A 322 15.88 7.41 -9.00
C GLY A 322 15.37 6.36 -7.99
N ALA A 323 14.42 5.53 -8.38
CA ALA A 323 13.93 4.43 -7.54
C ALA A 323 14.77 3.14 -7.70
N ILE A 324 15.74 3.10 -8.63
CA ILE A 324 16.65 1.98 -8.81
C ILE A 324 17.76 2.08 -7.78
N LYS A 325 17.99 1.03 -7.01
CA LYS A 325 19.07 0.98 -6.01
C LYS A 325 20.44 1.16 -6.65
N ASN A 326 21.32 1.86 -5.97
CA ASN A 326 22.69 2.17 -6.39
C ASN A 326 22.79 3.12 -7.61
N VAL A 327 21.70 3.66 -8.12
CA VAL A 327 21.69 4.66 -9.20
C VAL A 327 21.55 6.05 -8.59
N GLY A 328 22.66 6.75 -8.42
CA GLY A 328 22.70 8.05 -7.76
C GLY A 328 22.17 9.20 -8.63
N GLY A 329 21.62 10.24 -8.00
CA GLY A 329 21.00 11.37 -8.71
C GLY A 329 21.90 12.06 -9.74
N LYS A 330 23.20 12.24 -9.45
CA LYS A 330 24.14 12.83 -10.41
C LYS A 330 24.36 11.95 -11.66
N ALA A 331 24.40 10.63 -11.48
CA ALA A 331 24.51 9.70 -12.60
C ALA A 331 23.25 9.76 -13.48
N ILE A 332 22.07 9.84 -12.86
CA ILE A 332 20.80 9.95 -13.58
C ILE A 332 20.74 11.26 -14.37
N ASP A 333 21.09 12.38 -13.74
CA ASP A 333 21.06 13.69 -14.40
C ASP A 333 22.00 13.68 -15.63
N ASN A 334 23.18 13.07 -15.50
CA ASN A 334 24.13 12.93 -16.62
C ASN A 334 23.60 12.02 -17.75
N ILE A 335 22.94 10.89 -17.42
CA ILE A 335 22.30 10.03 -18.43
C ILE A 335 21.21 10.80 -19.18
N ILE A 336 20.39 11.58 -18.47
CA ILE A 336 19.31 12.38 -19.07
C ILE A 336 19.87 13.49 -19.98
N GLU A 337 20.91 14.19 -19.54
CA GLU A 337 21.60 15.22 -20.35
C GLU A 337 22.19 14.61 -21.63
N ALA A 338 22.92 13.51 -21.51
CA ALA A 338 23.49 12.81 -22.66
C ALA A 338 22.40 12.40 -23.65
N ARG A 339 21.30 11.81 -23.17
CA ARG A 339 20.14 11.46 -23.99
C ARG A 339 19.54 12.68 -24.70
N GLN A 340 19.39 13.81 -24.02
CA GLN A 340 18.84 15.04 -24.63
C GLN A 340 19.71 15.55 -25.78
N GLY A 341 21.03 15.43 -25.67
CA GLY A 341 21.97 15.82 -26.71
C GLY A 341 21.98 14.87 -27.93
N LEU A 342 21.78 13.57 -27.70
CA LEU A 342 21.92 12.52 -28.71
C LEU A 342 20.58 12.05 -29.31
N GLY A 343 19.49 12.28 -28.62
CA GLY A 343 18.16 11.76 -28.93
C GLY A 343 17.88 10.41 -28.29
N ARG A 344 18.67 9.35 -28.58
CA ARG A 344 18.45 8.00 -28.06
C ARG A 344 19.75 7.20 -27.98
N PHE A 345 19.88 6.40 -26.93
CA PHE A 345 20.92 5.36 -26.87
C PHE A 345 20.45 4.12 -27.65
N THR A 346 21.33 3.54 -28.46
CA THR A 346 21.02 2.38 -29.34
C THR A 346 21.66 1.09 -28.85
N ALA A 347 22.77 1.17 -28.08
CA ALA A 347 23.48 0.03 -27.56
C ALA A 347 24.15 0.40 -26.20
N MET A 348 24.59 -0.60 -25.45
CA MET A 348 25.33 -0.40 -24.20
C MET A 348 26.64 0.38 -24.43
N GLU A 349 27.35 0.09 -25.51
CA GLU A 349 28.55 0.82 -25.88
C GLU A 349 28.26 2.31 -26.14
N HIS A 350 27.21 2.61 -26.90
CA HIS A 350 26.78 3.99 -27.17
C HIS A 350 26.42 4.74 -25.88
N LEU A 351 25.80 4.06 -24.90
CA LEU A 351 25.55 4.64 -23.58
C LEU A 351 26.86 4.93 -22.84
N CYS A 352 27.80 3.96 -22.77
CA CYS A 352 29.09 4.12 -22.10
C CYS A 352 29.96 5.24 -22.70
N GLU A 353 29.93 5.44 -24.01
CA GLU A 353 30.70 6.47 -24.71
C GLU A 353 30.24 7.89 -24.41
N ASN A 354 28.96 8.08 -24.12
CA ASN A 354 28.33 9.38 -24.06
C ASN A 354 27.95 9.86 -22.65
N VAL A 355 28.16 9.03 -21.61
CA VAL A 355 27.95 9.42 -20.23
C VAL A 355 29.29 9.65 -19.50
N ASP A 356 29.32 10.51 -18.49
CA ASP A 356 30.50 10.72 -17.67
C ASP A 356 30.78 9.48 -16.80
N MET A 357 31.85 8.75 -17.13
CA MET A 357 32.24 7.51 -16.46
C MET A 357 32.71 7.72 -15.01
N GLN A 358 32.92 8.96 -14.55
CA GLN A 358 33.19 9.27 -13.14
C GLN A 358 31.89 9.30 -12.34
N LEU A 359 30.80 9.69 -12.96
CA LEU A 359 29.46 9.75 -12.35
C LEU A 359 28.71 8.43 -12.51
N VAL A 360 28.79 7.82 -13.72
CA VAL A 360 28.11 6.56 -14.06
C VAL A 360 29.10 5.41 -13.94
N ASN A 361 29.30 4.92 -12.73
CA ASN A 361 30.25 3.85 -12.43
C ASN A 361 29.64 2.45 -12.69
N LYS A 362 30.46 1.39 -12.58
CA LYS A 362 30.06 0.00 -12.81
C LYS A 362 28.81 -0.41 -12.03
N ARG A 363 28.65 -0.02 -10.76
CA ARG A 363 27.48 -0.34 -9.94
C ARG A 363 26.19 0.30 -10.46
N VAL A 364 26.31 1.50 -11.05
CA VAL A 364 25.17 2.17 -11.69
C VAL A 364 24.73 1.37 -12.91
N PHE A 365 25.65 0.99 -13.80
CA PHE A 365 25.34 0.19 -14.98
C PHE A 365 24.74 -1.18 -14.60
N GLU A 366 25.33 -1.87 -13.63
CA GLU A 366 24.79 -3.13 -13.11
C GLU A 366 23.35 -2.96 -12.60
N GLY A 367 23.06 -1.87 -11.88
CA GLY A 367 21.71 -1.53 -11.42
C GLY A 367 20.74 -1.29 -12.58
N LEU A 368 21.16 -0.54 -13.61
CA LEU A 368 20.35 -0.26 -14.80
C LEU A 368 20.06 -1.54 -15.61
N ILE A 369 21.07 -2.40 -15.82
CA ILE A 369 20.88 -3.67 -16.54
C ILE A 369 19.94 -4.60 -15.78
N LYS A 370 20.22 -4.83 -14.49
CA LYS A 370 19.44 -5.74 -13.65
C LYS A 370 17.98 -5.30 -13.51
N SER A 371 17.73 -4.00 -13.46
CA SER A 371 16.37 -3.44 -13.37
C SER A 371 15.59 -3.47 -14.68
N GLY A 372 16.22 -3.82 -15.80
CA GLY A 372 15.63 -3.75 -17.13
C GLY A 372 15.64 -2.35 -17.77
N ALA A 373 16.26 -1.36 -17.12
CA ALA A 373 16.32 0.00 -17.67
C ALA A 373 17.08 0.09 -19.01
N CYS A 374 17.85 -0.93 -19.35
CA CYS A 374 18.59 -1.02 -20.61
C CYS A 374 17.92 -1.92 -21.67
N ASP A 375 16.73 -2.46 -21.43
CA ASP A 375 16.07 -3.40 -22.36
C ASP A 375 15.78 -2.77 -23.75
N SER A 376 15.64 -1.44 -23.80
CA SER A 376 15.46 -0.70 -25.06
C SER A 376 16.72 -0.59 -25.92
N LEU A 377 17.86 -1.15 -25.47
CA LEU A 377 19.13 -1.18 -26.20
C LEU A 377 19.28 -2.42 -27.11
N GLU A 378 18.22 -3.21 -27.29
CA GLU A 378 18.14 -4.35 -28.20
C GLU A 378 19.19 -5.46 -27.96
N GLN A 379 19.68 -5.58 -26.72
CA GLN A 379 20.60 -6.62 -26.26
C GLN A 379 20.01 -7.37 -25.06
N SER A 380 20.36 -8.66 -24.90
CA SER A 380 19.98 -9.41 -23.70
C SER A 380 20.63 -8.82 -22.44
N ARG A 381 19.94 -8.85 -21.29
CA ARG A 381 20.50 -8.37 -20.03
C ARG A 381 21.78 -9.15 -19.66
N ALA A 382 21.79 -10.47 -19.90
CA ALA A 382 22.96 -11.32 -19.70
C ALA A 382 24.13 -10.91 -20.62
N GLY A 383 23.84 -10.61 -21.89
CA GLY A 383 24.83 -10.12 -22.86
C GLY A 383 25.43 -8.78 -22.45
N MET A 384 24.58 -7.80 -22.11
CA MET A 384 25.02 -6.49 -21.62
C MET A 384 25.88 -6.60 -20.35
N MET A 385 25.51 -7.47 -19.42
CA MET A 385 26.28 -7.68 -18.20
C MET A 385 27.67 -8.29 -18.47
N ASN A 386 27.75 -9.22 -19.41
CA ASN A 386 29.01 -9.87 -19.79
C ASN A 386 29.97 -8.89 -20.47
N GLU A 387 29.46 -8.00 -21.31
CA GLU A 387 30.26 -7.04 -22.07
C GLU A 387 30.52 -5.72 -21.35
N LEU A 388 29.85 -5.48 -20.24
CA LEU A 388 29.88 -4.20 -19.51
C LEU A 388 31.29 -3.68 -19.30
N GLN A 389 32.21 -4.53 -18.84
CA GLN A 389 33.59 -4.11 -18.54
C GLN A 389 34.30 -3.61 -19.81
N ALA A 390 34.16 -4.32 -20.93
CA ALA A 390 34.77 -3.94 -22.19
C ALA A 390 34.14 -2.64 -22.77
N CYS A 391 32.82 -2.50 -22.69
CA CYS A 391 32.15 -1.26 -23.09
C CYS A 391 32.60 -0.05 -22.27
N MET A 392 32.78 -0.23 -20.95
CA MET A 392 33.28 0.82 -20.08
C MET A 392 34.71 1.24 -20.42
N GLU A 393 35.59 0.28 -20.69
CA GLU A 393 36.99 0.55 -21.08
C GLU A 393 37.07 1.31 -22.40
N ARG A 394 36.27 0.91 -23.41
CA ARG A 394 36.17 1.63 -24.68
C ARG A 394 35.63 3.05 -24.50
N GLY A 395 34.55 3.22 -23.72
CA GLY A 395 33.98 4.52 -23.40
C GLY A 395 34.97 5.47 -22.73
N GLN A 396 35.73 4.95 -21.73
CA GLN A 396 36.80 5.74 -21.06
C GLN A 396 37.92 6.12 -22.05
N GLY A 397 38.33 5.21 -22.93
CA GLY A 397 39.33 5.47 -23.96
C GLY A 397 38.90 6.63 -24.86
N LYS A 398 37.71 6.55 -25.43
CA LYS A 398 37.14 7.57 -26.31
C LYS A 398 37.04 8.95 -25.64
N GLN A 399 36.58 9.00 -24.39
CA GLN A 399 36.50 10.25 -23.62
C GLN A 399 37.86 10.86 -23.33
N ARG A 400 38.88 10.04 -23.04
CA ARG A 400 40.26 10.51 -22.85
C ARG A 400 40.82 11.11 -24.13
N ASP A 401 40.59 10.46 -25.29
CA ASP A 401 41.08 10.93 -26.58
C ASP A 401 40.42 12.25 -26.98
N GLN A 402 39.12 12.40 -26.72
CA GLN A 402 38.39 13.67 -26.92
C GLN A 402 38.95 14.79 -26.02
N GLN A 403 39.26 14.52 -24.76
CA GLN A 403 39.84 15.51 -23.83
C GLN A 403 41.24 15.94 -24.21
N LEU A 404 42.01 15.06 -24.84
CA LEU A 404 43.36 15.34 -25.32
C LEU A 404 43.37 16.02 -26.69
N GLY A 405 42.23 16.26 -27.30
CA GLY A 405 42.10 16.85 -28.63
C GLY A 405 42.69 15.97 -29.74
N GLN A 406 42.92 14.69 -29.46
CA GLN A 406 43.35 13.68 -30.42
C GLN A 406 42.11 13.11 -31.09
N SER A 407 41.71 13.66 -32.26
CA SER A 407 40.83 12.94 -33.15
C SER A 407 41.58 11.71 -33.66
N SER A 408 41.03 10.53 -33.49
CA SER A 408 41.60 9.31 -34.03
C SER A 408 41.79 9.47 -35.55
N MET A 409 42.99 9.23 -36.06
CA MET A 409 43.29 9.26 -37.48
C MET A 409 42.48 8.21 -38.26
N PHE A 410 41.75 7.35 -37.52
CA PHE A 410 40.85 6.30 -38.06
C PHE A 410 39.37 6.74 -38.12
N ASP A 411 38.95 7.85 -37.52
CA ASP A 411 37.58 8.38 -37.62
C ASP A 411 37.23 8.89 -39.06
N SER A 412 38.24 9.04 -39.92
CA SER A 412 38.06 9.43 -41.33
C SER A 412 38.01 8.26 -42.31
N PHE A 413 38.22 7.06 -41.84
CA PHE A 413 37.97 5.85 -42.62
C PHE A 413 36.79 5.13 -41.99
N ASP A 414 35.70 4.97 -42.69
CA ASP A 414 34.64 3.98 -42.43
C ASP A 414 35.26 2.57 -42.53
N VAL A 415 36.19 2.23 -41.66
CA VAL A 415 36.52 0.85 -41.42
C VAL A 415 35.39 0.35 -40.52
N GLU A 416 34.42 -0.33 -41.14
CA GLU A 416 33.61 -1.30 -40.43
C GLU A 416 34.61 -2.23 -39.70
N GLU A 417 35.02 -1.89 -38.49
CA GLU A 417 35.61 -2.87 -37.59
C GLU A 417 34.62 -4.04 -37.61
N GLU A 418 35.05 -5.18 -38.18
CA GLU A 418 34.30 -6.42 -38.07
C GLU A 418 33.90 -6.54 -36.58
N LYS A 419 32.65 -6.21 -36.28
CA LYS A 419 32.04 -6.51 -35.00
C LYS A 419 32.24 -8.00 -34.85
N GLN A 420 33.25 -8.40 -34.05
CA GLN A 420 33.36 -9.81 -33.69
C GLN A 420 31.95 -10.19 -33.22
N PRO A 421 31.33 -11.21 -33.82
CA PRO A 421 30.00 -11.60 -33.42
C PRO A 421 30.07 -11.88 -31.91
N VAL A 422 29.44 -10.99 -31.15
CA VAL A 422 29.21 -11.19 -29.73
C VAL A 422 28.59 -12.57 -29.65
N GLY A 423 29.30 -13.50 -29.02
CA GLY A 423 28.79 -14.86 -28.83
C GLY A 423 27.37 -14.72 -28.28
N ASN A 424 26.43 -15.40 -28.89
CA ASN A 424 25.01 -15.31 -28.54
C ASN A 424 24.88 -15.75 -27.06
N VAL A 425 25.05 -14.79 -26.14
CA VAL A 425 24.91 -15.05 -24.71
C VAL A 425 23.43 -15.28 -24.47
N GLU A 426 23.10 -16.50 -24.10
CA GLU A 426 21.73 -16.86 -23.74
C GLU A 426 21.24 -15.96 -22.61
N GLU A 427 19.99 -15.46 -22.71
CA GLU A 427 19.40 -14.60 -21.68
C GLU A 427 19.25 -15.39 -20.37
N TRP A 428 19.25 -14.68 -19.25
CA TRP A 428 18.94 -15.25 -17.95
C TRP A 428 17.59 -15.95 -17.97
N SER A 429 17.45 -16.99 -17.16
CA SER A 429 16.13 -17.58 -16.93
C SER A 429 15.15 -16.53 -16.42
N ASP A 430 13.85 -16.69 -16.69
CA ASP A 430 12.84 -15.75 -16.18
C ASP A 430 12.91 -15.60 -14.65
N ALA A 431 13.21 -16.68 -13.94
CA ALA A 431 13.39 -16.66 -12.48
C ALA A 431 14.59 -15.79 -12.07
N ASP A 432 15.75 -15.97 -12.72
CA ASP A 432 16.94 -15.17 -12.42
C ASP A 432 16.74 -13.70 -12.79
N ARG A 433 16.10 -13.43 -13.94
CA ARG A 433 15.80 -12.08 -14.40
C ARG A 433 14.91 -11.35 -13.41
N LEU A 434 13.83 -11.96 -12.96
CA LEU A 434 12.91 -11.39 -11.96
C LEU A 434 13.60 -11.23 -10.60
N LYS A 435 14.45 -12.17 -10.20
CA LYS A 435 15.23 -12.07 -8.97
C LYS A 435 16.17 -10.85 -9.00
N LEU A 436 16.91 -10.66 -10.08
CA LEU A 436 17.83 -9.52 -10.26
C LEU A 436 17.08 -8.18 -10.36
N GLU A 437 15.92 -8.17 -11.00
CA GLU A 437 15.03 -7.00 -11.04
C GLU A 437 14.60 -6.61 -9.63
N ARG A 438 14.11 -7.57 -8.84
CA ARG A 438 13.73 -7.34 -7.44
C ARG A 438 14.90 -6.88 -6.57
N GLU A 439 16.09 -7.43 -6.74
CA GLU A 439 17.31 -6.96 -6.04
C GLU A 439 17.55 -5.46 -6.31
N SER A 440 17.37 -5.02 -7.55
CA SER A 440 17.66 -3.67 -8.00
C SER A 440 16.57 -2.66 -7.70
N ILE A 441 15.30 -3.06 -7.80
CA ILE A 441 14.13 -2.18 -7.64
C ILE A 441 13.49 -2.37 -6.26
N GLY A 442 13.49 -3.62 -5.75
CA GLY A 442 12.88 -4.00 -4.49
C GLY A 442 11.58 -4.79 -4.64
N PHE A 443 11.02 -4.89 -5.85
CA PHE A 443 9.81 -5.64 -6.20
C PHE A 443 9.79 -6.00 -7.69
N TYR A 444 8.79 -6.76 -8.13
CA TYR A 444 8.64 -7.24 -9.50
C TYR A 444 7.80 -6.27 -10.34
N ILE A 445 8.31 -5.84 -11.51
CA ILE A 445 7.62 -4.94 -12.45
C ILE A 445 7.27 -5.67 -13.75
N THR A 446 8.25 -6.36 -14.36
CA THR A 446 8.08 -6.95 -15.71
C THR A 446 7.31 -8.26 -15.70
N GLY A 447 7.12 -8.88 -14.53
CA GLY A 447 6.37 -10.11 -14.31
C GLY A 447 6.39 -10.47 -12.84
N HIS A 448 5.76 -11.57 -12.48
CA HIS A 448 5.81 -12.10 -11.12
C HIS A 448 6.14 -13.60 -11.17
N PRO A 449 6.99 -14.14 -10.28
CA PRO A 449 7.29 -15.58 -10.29
C PRO A 449 6.07 -16.50 -10.16
N LEU A 450 4.95 -15.98 -9.66
CA LEU A 450 3.68 -16.70 -9.62
C LEU A 450 2.91 -16.71 -10.96
N ASP A 451 3.30 -15.90 -11.95
CA ASP A 451 2.59 -15.84 -13.23
C ASP A 451 2.61 -17.18 -13.97
N GLY A 452 3.70 -17.95 -13.79
CA GLY A 452 3.82 -19.31 -14.32
C GLY A 452 2.95 -20.36 -13.60
N PHE A 453 2.32 -19.99 -12.46
CA PHE A 453 1.54 -20.92 -11.61
C PHE A 453 0.04 -20.59 -11.57
N THR A 454 -0.50 -19.93 -12.60
CA THR A 454 -1.89 -19.46 -12.62
C THR A 454 -2.89 -20.60 -12.36
N ARG A 455 -2.64 -21.79 -12.89
CA ARG A 455 -3.49 -22.98 -12.68
C ARG A 455 -3.39 -23.49 -11.25
N GLU A 456 -2.18 -23.66 -10.72
CA GLU A 456 -1.93 -24.11 -9.34
C GLU A 456 -2.55 -23.14 -8.34
N LEU A 457 -2.45 -21.84 -8.59
CA LEU A 457 -3.09 -20.82 -7.77
C LEU A 457 -4.60 -21.00 -7.74
N SER A 458 -5.24 -21.20 -8.91
CA SER A 458 -6.70 -21.39 -8.97
C SER A 458 -7.16 -22.69 -8.33
N TRP A 459 -6.33 -23.73 -8.31
CA TRP A 459 -6.68 -25.05 -7.80
C TRP A 459 -6.40 -25.24 -6.31
N PHE A 460 -5.31 -24.63 -5.80
CA PHE A 460 -4.79 -24.98 -4.47
C PHE A 460 -4.85 -23.82 -3.48
N THR A 461 -5.32 -22.64 -3.90
CA THR A 461 -5.48 -21.50 -2.99
C THR A 461 -6.95 -21.07 -2.89
N ASP A 462 -7.39 -20.78 -1.68
CA ASP A 462 -8.72 -20.24 -1.37
C ASP A 462 -8.67 -18.85 -0.74
N ALA A 463 -7.45 -18.33 -0.54
CA ALA A 463 -7.20 -17.01 0.02
C ALA A 463 -6.02 -16.31 -0.65
N THR A 464 -6.02 -14.98 -0.57
CA THR A 464 -4.92 -14.10 -0.98
C THR A 464 -4.54 -13.19 0.18
N SER A 465 -3.39 -12.54 0.11
CA SER A 465 -2.95 -11.55 1.11
C SER A 465 -4.02 -10.48 1.38
N ALA A 466 -4.76 -10.08 0.36
CA ALA A 466 -5.84 -9.10 0.48
C ALA A 466 -7.09 -9.70 1.18
N SER A 467 -7.49 -10.94 0.85
CA SER A 467 -8.70 -11.56 1.39
C SER A 467 -8.56 -12.04 2.84
N ILE A 468 -7.33 -12.25 3.32
CA ILE A 468 -7.06 -12.67 4.72
C ILE A 468 -7.57 -11.64 5.73
N ALA A 469 -7.56 -10.34 5.38
CA ALA A 469 -8.08 -9.30 6.25
C ALA A 469 -9.60 -9.44 6.52
N GLU A 470 -10.33 -10.05 5.60
CA GLU A 470 -11.78 -10.29 5.68
C GLU A 470 -12.10 -11.68 6.26
N ALA A 471 -11.12 -12.56 6.32
CA ALA A 471 -11.28 -13.90 6.87
C ALA A 471 -11.37 -13.84 8.41
N GLY A 472 -12.36 -14.52 8.97
CA GLY A 472 -12.54 -14.59 10.43
C GLY A 472 -11.38 -15.29 11.14
N ASN A 473 -11.15 -14.93 12.40
CA ASN A 473 -10.13 -15.56 13.24
C ASN A 473 -10.35 -17.08 13.35
N GLY A 474 -9.28 -17.86 13.23
CA GLY A 474 -9.32 -19.34 13.25
C GLY A 474 -9.79 -19.99 11.97
N LYS A 475 -10.12 -19.24 10.90
CA LYS A 475 -10.47 -19.82 9.60
C LYS A 475 -9.25 -20.48 8.98
N SER A 476 -9.42 -21.73 8.52
CA SER A 476 -8.42 -22.42 7.71
C SER A 476 -8.34 -21.78 6.33
N VAL A 477 -7.12 -21.52 5.87
CA VAL A 477 -6.83 -20.90 4.58
C VAL A 477 -5.65 -21.57 3.89
N SER A 478 -5.68 -21.53 2.57
CA SER A 478 -4.62 -21.99 1.69
C SER A 478 -4.21 -20.83 0.78
N LEU A 479 -2.96 -20.38 0.87
CA LEU A 479 -2.45 -19.27 0.08
C LEU A 479 -1.07 -19.60 -0.48
N ALA A 480 -0.73 -19.03 -1.61
CA ALA A 480 0.59 -19.18 -2.21
C ALA A 480 1.28 -17.83 -2.35
N GLY A 481 2.61 -17.84 -2.27
CA GLY A 481 3.42 -16.63 -2.39
C GLY A 481 4.90 -16.94 -2.37
N ILE A 482 5.69 -15.86 -2.44
CA ILE A 482 7.15 -15.92 -2.37
C ILE A 482 7.60 -15.41 -1.00
N PRO A 483 8.50 -16.11 -0.31
CA PRO A 483 9.04 -15.65 0.96
C PRO A 483 10.01 -14.49 0.71
N ILE A 484 9.54 -13.24 0.94
CA ILE A 484 10.33 -12.03 0.69
C ILE A 484 11.17 -11.58 1.88
N LYS A 485 10.80 -12.00 3.08
CA LYS A 485 11.50 -11.67 4.32
C LYS A 485 11.39 -12.84 5.28
N HIS A 486 12.51 -13.14 5.93
CA HIS A 486 12.60 -14.20 6.92
C HIS A 486 13.20 -13.64 8.22
N LEU A 487 12.48 -13.73 9.31
CA LEU A 487 12.89 -13.29 10.63
C LEU A 487 12.91 -14.50 11.59
N PRO A 488 14.09 -15.07 11.88
CA PRO A 488 14.19 -16.09 12.90
C PRO A 488 13.90 -15.51 14.28
N LYS A 489 13.15 -16.23 15.10
CA LYS A 489 12.84 -15.90 16.49
C LYS A 489 13.06 -17.11 17.37
N THR A 490 13.13 -16.87 18.67
CA THR A 490 13.23 -17.92 19.68
C THR A 490 11.97 -17.87 20.55
N THR A 491 11.32 -19.02 20.77
CA THR A 491 10.19 -19.14 21.65
C THR A 491 10.63 -18.95 23.12
N ARG A 492 9.66 -18.76 24.02
CA ARG A 492 9.95 -18.71 25.46
C ARG A 492 10.59 -19.99 26.02
N LYS A 493 10.45 -21.11 25.31
CA LYS A 493 11.02 -22.41 25.68
C LYS A 493 12.43 -22.62 25.12
N GLY A 494 12.94 -21.70 24.30
CA GLY A 494 14.27 -21.78 23.68
C GLY A 494 14.27 -22.39 22.28
N ASP A 495 13.14 -22.83 21.73
CA ASP A 495 13.04 -23.44 20.41
C ASP A 495 13.09 -22.36 19.31
N LYS A 496 13.69 -22.66 18.17
CA LYS A 496 13.73 -21.76 17.01
C LYS A 496 12.40 -21.79 16.25
N MET A 497 11.86 -20.64 15.94
CA MET A 497 10.70 -20.41 15.10
C MET A 497 10.99 -19.33 14.06
N GLY A 498 10.14 -19.17 13.05
CA GLY A 498 10.29 -18.13 12.03
C GLY A 498 9.03 -17.31 11.84
N ILE A 499 9.20 -16.06 11.46
CA ILE A 499 8.14 -15.26 10.84
C ILE A 499 8.61 -14.93 9.43
N ILE A 500 7.83 -15.30 8.43
CA ILE A 500 8.09 -14.92 7.05
C ILE A 500 7.06 -13.92 6.58
N THR A 501 7.47 -13.04 5.68
CA THR A 501 6.55 -12.24 4.88
C THR A 501 6.39 -12.95 3.54
N LEU A 502 5.20 -13.39 3.24
CA LEU A 502 4.85 -14.07 1.99
C LEU A 502 4.19 -13.04 1.07
N GLU A 503 4.75 -12.83 -0.12
CA GLU A 503 4.24 -11.93 -1.16
C GLU A 503 3.48 -12.73 -2.21
N ASP A 504 2.26 -12.31 -2.51
CA ASP A 504 1.45 -12.84 -3.61
C ASP A 504 1.18 -11.75 -4.66
N LEU A 505 0.30 -12.02 -5.62
CA LEU A 505 -0.06 -11.07 -6.69
C LEU A 505 -0.84 -9.84 -6.19
N GLN A 506 -1.34 -9.85 -4.95
CA GLN A 506 -2.20 -8.81 -4.38
C GLN A 506 -1.55 -8.04 -3.23
N GLY A 507 -0.45 -8.53 -2.70
CA GLY A 507 0.25 -7.87 -1.60
C GLY A 507 1.11 -8.84 -0.80
N SER A 508 1.21 -8.62 0.52
CA SER A 508 1.99 -9.48 1.39
C SER A 508 1.28 -9.75 2.72
N VAL A 509 1.57 -10.91 3.31
CA VAL A 509 1.03 -11.34 4.59
C VAL A 509 2.12 -11.94 5.46
N GLU A 510 2.06 -11.71 6.77
CA GLU A 510 2.93 -12.40 7.73
C GLU A 510 2.45 -13.82 7.99
N VAL A 511 3.37 -14.78 7.88
CA VAL A 511 3.13 -16.20 8.19
C VAL A 511 4.03 -16.60 9.36
N ILE A 512 3.42 -17.15 10.40
CA ILE A 512 4.11 -17.64 11.59
C ILE A 512 4.41 -19.14 11.39
N LEU A 513 5.69 -19.47 11.51
CA LEU A 513 6.19 -20.84 11.41
C LEU A 513 6.64 -21.31 12.80
N TRP A 514 5.83 -22.13 13.44
CA TRP A 514 6.20 -22.75 14.70
C TRP A 514 7.39 -23.72 14.54
N PRO A 515 8.09 -24.11 15.62
CA PRO A 515 9.35 -24.85 15.56
C PRO A 515 9.31 -26.11 14.69
N GLU A 516 8.21 -26.87 14.76
CA GLU A 516 8.05 -28.11 13.99
C GLU A 516 8.06 -27.84 12.48
N ILE A 517 7.28 -26.86 12.03
CA ILE A 517 7.20 -26.46 10.61
C ILE A 517 8.49 -25.75 10.19
N TYR A 518 8.98 -24.83 11.04
CA TYR A 518 10.15 -24.04 10.73
C TYR A 518 11.39 -24.88 10.45
N SER A 519 11.62 -25.94 11.24
CA SER A 519 12.75 -26.83 11.04
C SER A 519 12.69 -27.64 9.72
N GLN A 520 11.48 -27.89 9.20
CA GLN A 520 11.26 -28.66 7.97
C GLN A 520 11.40 -27.80 6.70
N VAL A 521 11.16 -26.49 6.81
CA VAL A 521 11.05 -25.61 5.63
C VAL A 521 12.21 -24.61 5.50
N LEU A 522 13.21 -24.69 6.37
CA LEU A 522 14.29 -23.71 6.38
C LEU A 522 15.02 -23.61 5.03
N ASP A 523 15.30 -24.75 4.39
CA ASP A 523 15.96 -24.80 3.08
C ASP A 523 15.07 -24.19 1.97
N LEU A 524 13.76 -24.41 2.04
CA LEU A 524 12.79 -23.83 1.10
C LEU A 524 12.71 -22.31 1.22
N LEU A 525 12.82 -21.77 2.45
CA LEU A 525 12.81 -20.33 2.67
C LEU A 525 14.06 -19.65 2.10
N LEU A 526 15.18 -20.35 2.03
CA LEU A 526 16.44 -19.84 1.47
C LEU A 526 16.47 -19.92 -0.07
N ALA A 527 15.68 -20.80 -0.66
CA ALA A 527 15.57 -20.95 -2.12
C ALA A 527 14.78 -19.80 -2.78
N GLU A 528 13.99 -19.05 -2.00
CA GLU A 528 13.12 -17.96 -2.49
C GLU A 528 12.14 -18.41 -3.60
N GLU A 529 11.78 -19.70 -3.63
CA GLU A 529 10.82 -20.27 -4.57
C GLU A 529 9.37 -20.03 -4.13
N PRO A 530 8.40 -20.05 -5.06
CA PRO A 530 6.98 -19.99 -4.72
C PRO A 530 6.55 -21.12 -3.77
N LEU A 531 5.91 -20.75 -2.67
CA LEU A 531 5.44 -21.66 -1.63
C LEU A 531 3.92 -21.69 -1.57
N LEU A 532 3.36 -22.87 -1.28
CA LEU A 532 1.97 -23.05 -0.86
C LEU A 532 1.95 -23.21 0.66
N VAL A 533 1.22 -22.34 1.34
CA VAL A 533 1.04 -22.34 2.79
C VAL A 533 -0.40 -22.69 3.12
N LYS A 534 -0.60 -23.74 3.92
CA LYS A 534 -1.88 -24.05 4.54
C LYS A 534 -1.81 -23.72 6.02
N GLY A 535 -2.78 -22.98 6.53
CA GLY A 535 -2.74 -22.50 7.92
C GLY A 535 -4.08 -21.99 8.42
N GLU A 536 -4.04 -21.32 9.55
CA GLU A 536 -5.20 -20.66 10.16
C GLU A 536 -4.94 -19.16 10.34
N VAL A 537 -5.98 -18.37 10.12
CA VAL A 537 -5.91 -16.92 10.27
C VAL A 537 -5.88 -16.54 11.75
N ASP A 538 -4.91 -15.72 12.14
CA ASP A 538 -4.82 -15.07 13.45
C ASP A 538 -5.07 -13.57 13.27
N SER A 539 -6.22 -13.10 13.75
CA SER A 539 -6.66 -11.71 13.67
C SER A 539 -6.60 -10.98 15.02
N GLU A 540 -5.94 -11.55 16.05
CA GLU A 540 -5.88 -10.93 17.38
C GLU A 540 -4.98 -9.67 17.44
N GLY A 541 -4.23 -9.36 16.38
CA GLY A 541 -3.33 -8.21 16.27
C GLY A 541 -3.87 -7.07 15.41
N ASN A 542 -3.03 -6.03 15.21
CA ASN A 542 -3.36 -4.89 14.34
C ASN A 542 -3.41 -5.27 12.84
N MET A 543 -2.76 -6.35 12.46
CA MET A 543 -2.79 -6.92 11.10
C MET A 543 -3.01 -8.42 11.19
N PRO A 544 -3.87 -8.99 10.34
CA PRO A 544 -4.08 -10.42 10.30
C PRO A 544 -2.81 -11.13 9.83
N LYS A 545 -2.58 -12.32 10.40
CA LYS A 545 -1.44 -13.19 10.11
C LYS A 545 -1.94 -14.59 9.84
N VAL A 546 -1.10 -15.44 9.27
CA VAL A 546 -1.41 -16.86 9.09
C VAL A 546 -0.47 -17.69 9.94
N ILE A 547 -1.03 -18.56 10.75
CA ILE A 547 -0.28 -19.58 11.48
C ILE A 547 -0.19 -20.82 10.59
N ALA A 548 1.00 -21.10 10.06
CA ALA A 548 1.18 -22.21 9.15
C ALA A 548 1.03 -23.57 9.85
N LYS A 549 0.30 -24.47 9.22
CA LYS A 549 0.21 -25.89 9.55
C LYS A 549 1.05 -26.76 8.63
N SER A 550 1.21 -26.34 7.38
CA SER A 550 2.09 -26.98 6.41
C SER A 550 2.54 -25.97 5.36
N VAL A 551 3.75 -26.19 4.84
CA VAL A 551 4.36 -25.37 3.78
C VAL A 551 5.10 -26.29 2.82
N PHE A 552 4.89 -26.12 1.51
CA PHE A 552 5.58 -26.88 0.47
C PHE A 552 5.89 -25.99 -0.73
N PRO A 553 6.82 -26.38 -1.63
CA PRO A 553 6.97 -25.71 -2.92
C PRO A 553 5.65 -25.73 -3.70
N LEU A 554 5.24 -24.63 -4.28
CA LEU A 554 3.99 -24.54 -5.07
C LEU A 554 4.04 -25.50 -6.27
N ALA A 555 5.19 -25.71 -6.88
CA ALA A 555 5.41 -26.70 -7.94
C ALA A 555 5.06 -28.13 -7.51
N GLN A 556 5.13 -28.44 -6.21
CA GLN A 556 4.79 -29.75 -5.66
C GLN A 556 3.36 -29.83 -5.08
N ALA A 557 2.56 -28.77 -5.24
CA ALA A 557 1.20 -28.71 -4.67
C ALA A 557 0.33 -29.90 -5.06
N LYS A 558 0.44 -30.37 -6.30
CA LYS A 558 -0.26 -31.54 -6.84
C LYS A 558 0.06 -32.82 -6.06
N GLN A 559 1.32 -33.00 -5.63
CA GLN A 559 1.77 -34.19 -4.89
C GLN A 559 1.24 -34.23 -3.45
N HIS A 560 0.98 -33.07 -2.86
CA HIS A 560 0.46 -32.88 -1.50
C HIS A 560 -1.04 -32.60 -1.46
N PHE A 561 -1.71 -32.83 -2.59
CA PHE A 561 -3.15 -32.68 -2.67
C PHE A 561 -3.84 -33.98 -2.20
N HIS A 562 -4.72 -33.83 -1.22
CA HIS A 562 -5.49 -34.94 -0.64
C HIS A 562 -7.01 -34.75 -0.78
N GLY A 563 -7.38 -33.78 -1.62
CA GLY A 563 -8.77 -33.47 -1.89
C GLY A 563 -9.38 -34.32 -2.98
N ARG A 564 -10.45 -33.80 -3.55
CA ARG A 564 -11.26 -34.45 -4.58
C ARG A 564 -10.82 -33.97 -5.97
N VAL A 565 -10.71 -34.89 -6.93
CA VAL A 565 -10.43 -34.57 -8.33
C VAL A 565 -11.74 -34.69 -9.10
N LEU A 566 -12.18 -33.62 -9.74
CA LEU A 566 -13.35 -33.59 -10.61
C LEU A 566 -12.93 -33.52 -12.07
N ILE A 567 -13.47 -34.43 -12.89
CA ILE A 567 -13.27 -34.45 -14.33
C ILE A 567 -14.59 -34.12 -15.00
N HIS A 568 -14.63 -32.97 -15.68
CA HIS A 568 -15.83 -32.42 -16.30
C HIS A 568 -16.00 -32.92 -17.74
N PHE A 569 -17.19 -33.41 -18.03
CA PHE A 569 -17.62 -33.84 -19.37
C PHE A 569 -18.77 -32.96 -19.84
N ARG A 570 -18.63 -32.35 -20.99
CA ARG A 570 -19.75 -31.73 -21.70
C ARG A 570 -20.44 -32.79 -22.53
N THR A 571 -21.71 -33.11 -22.22
CA THR A 571 -22.43 -34.21 -22.87
C THR A 571 -22.78 -34.02 -24.34
N PRO A 572 -22.97 -32.78 -24.88
CA PRO A 572 -23.12 -32.61 -26.32
C PRO A 572 -21.84 -33.00 -27.05
N GLY A 573 -21.92 -34.09 -27.85
CA GLY A 573 -20.78 -34.59 -28.62
C GLY A 573 -19.83 -35.52 -27.87
N LEU A 574 -20.18 -35.97 -26.65
CA LEU A 574 -19.37 -36.92 -25.92
C LEU A 574 -19.51 -38.34 -26.55
N GLU A 575 -18.43 -38.80 -27.14
CA GLU A 575 -18.36 -40.13 -27.74
C GLU A 575 -17.91 -41.20 -26.73
N ARG A 576 -18.26 -42.46 -26.99
CA ARG A 576 -17.91 -43.59 -26.10
C ARG A 576 -16.39 -43.78 -26.04
N GLU A 577 -15.73 -43.59 -27.17
CA GLU A 577 -14.28 -43.70 -27.33
C GLU A 577 -13.53 -42.71 -26.39
N THR A 578 -14.06 -41.49 -26.22
CA THR A 578 -13.51 -40.52 -25.27
C THR A 578 -13.60 -40.98 -23.83
N LEU A 579 -14.74 -41.59 -23.43
CA LEU A 579 -14.91 -42.14 -22.09
C LEU A 579 -13.97 -43.33 -21.84
N GLU A 580 -13.77 -44.19 -22.86
CA GLU A 580 -12.85 -45.33 -22.79
C GLU A 580 -11.41 -44.85 -22.68
N ALA A 581 -11.00 -43.82 -23.43
CA ALA A 581 -9.69 -43.23 -23.35
C ALA A 581 -9.42 -42.58 -21.96
N VAL A 582 -10.39 -41.84 -21.40
CA VAL A 582 -10.26 -41.30 -20.03
C VAL A 582 -10.15 -42.44 -19.02
N LYS A 583 -10.92 -43.51 -19.16
CA LYS A 583 -10.82 -44.66 -18.28
C LYS A 583 -9.43 -45.32 -18.32
N GLU A 584 -8.81 -45.42 -19.49
CA GLU A 584 -7.45 -45.95 -19.66
C GLU A 584 -6.42 -45.06 -18.96
N ILE A 585 -6.56 -43.71 -19.11
CA ILE A 585 -5.70 -42.73 -18.39
C ILE A 585 -5.83 -42.93 -16.88
N LEU A 586 -7.07 -43.02 -16.36
CA LEU A 586 -7.29 -43.22 -14.93
C LEU A 586 -6.71 -44.56 -14.43
N ALA A 587 -6.82 -45.61 -15.23
CA ALA A 587 -6.31 -46.94 -14.87
C ALA A 587 -4.77 -46.99 -14.88
N SER A 588 -4.11 -46.19 -15.72
CA SER A 588 -2.65 -46.17 -15.82
C SER A 588 -2.00 -45.30 -14.74
N HIS A 589 -2.74 -44.34 -14.14
CA HIS A 589 -2.20 -43.36 -13.17
C HIS A 589 -2.84 -43.53 -11.78
N LYS A 590 -2.83 -44.72 -11.25
CA LYS A 590 -3.46 -45.06 -9.97
C LYS A 590 -3.00 -44.21 -8.80
N GLY A 591 -3.94 -43.79 -7.97
CA GLY A 591 -3.71 -42.97 -6.78
C GLY A 591 -4.76 -43.15 -5.69
N THR A 592 -4.80 -42.24 -4.74
CA THR A 592 -5.70 -42.34 -3.57
C THR A 592 -6.74 -41.22 -3.52
N ASN A 593 -6.68 -40.23 -4.43
CA ASN A 593 -7.61 -39.12 -4.39
C ASN A 593 -9.03 -39.53 -4.83
N ASP A 594 -10.04 -39.01 -4.13
CA ASP A 594 -11.45 -39.22 -4.49
C ASP A 594 -11.71 -38.60 -5.87
N THR A 595 -11.79 -39.44 -6.88
CA THR A 595 -11.94 -39.00 -8.28
C THR A 595 -13.39 -39.12 -8.70
N ARG A 596 -13.93 -38.05 -9.30
CA ARG A 596 -15.33 -37.98 -9.73
C ARG A 596 -15.44 -37.49 -11.16
N LEU A 597 -16.36 -38.10 -11.91
CA LEU A 597 -16.72 -37.66 -13.25
C LEU A 597 -17.98 -36.81 -13.15
N HIS A 598 -17.89 -35.58 -13.64
CA HIS A 598 -18.95 -34.58 -13.60
C HIS A 598 -19.49 -34.33 -15.01
N PHE A 599 -20.71 -34.81 -15.27
CA PHE A 599 -21.38 -34.69 -16.55
C PHE A 599 -22.32 -33.50 -16.55
N VAL A 600 -22.06 -32.54 -17.44
CA VAL A 600 -22.89 -31.34 -17.64
C VAL A 600 -23.72 -31.52 -18.90
N PHE A 601 -25.05 -31.48 -18.75
CA PHE A 601 -26.04 -31.67 -19.81
C PHE A 601 -26.48 -30.31 -20.40
N PRO A 602 -27.03 -30.28 -21.64
CA PRO A 602 -27.45 -29.05 -22.31
C PRO A 602 -28.56 -28.25 -21.59
N ASP A 603 -29.31 -28.91 -20.68
CA ASP A 603 -30.38 -28.34 -19.88
C ASP A 603 -29.89 -27.90 -18.48
N ASP A 604 -28.59 -27.62 -18.33
CA ASP A 604 -27.90 -27.26 -17.08
C ASP A 604 -28.09 -28.27 -15.94
N LYS A 605 -28.51 -29.49 -16.27
CA LYS A 605 -28.50 -30.58 -15.31
C LYS A 605 -27.11 -31.19 -15.20
N GLU A 606 -26.74 -31.54 -14.00
CA GLU A 606 -25.44 -32.11 -13.69
C GLU A 606 -25.61 -33.51 -13.04
N ARG A 607 -24.69 -34.38 -13.36
CA ARG A 607 -24.58 -35.68 -12.67
C ARG A 607 -23.12 -35.94 -12.32
N VAL A 608 -22.90 -36.27 -11.05
CA VAL A 608 -21.58 -36.65 -10.54
C VAL A 608 -21.55 -38.16 -10.29
N VAL A 609 -20.55 -38.82 -10.86
CA VAL A 609 -20.30 -40.23 -10.70
C VAL A 609 -18.96 -40.43 -10.00
N THR A 610 -18.95 -41.11 -8.85
CA THR A 610 -17.70 -41.47 -8.17
C THR A 610 -17.10 -42.69 -8.88
N VAL A 611 -15.82 -42.60 -9.23
CA VAL A 611 -15.14 -43.78 -9.85
C VAL A 611 -14.82 -44.84 -8.80
N ALA A 612 -14.65 -46.10 -9.26
CA ALA A 612 -14.19 -47.18 -8.41
C ALA A 612 -12.76 -46.88 -7.87
N GLU A 613 -12.40 -47.50 -6.75
CA GLU A 613 -11.09 -47.27 -6.11
C GLU A 613 -9.90 -47.53 -7.05
N GLU A 614 -10.05 -48.47 -7.95
CA GLU A 614 -9.05 -48.86 -8.94
C GLU A 614 -8.77 -47.76 -9.99
N LEU A 615 -9.69 -46.82 -10.16
CA LEU A 615 -9.62 -45.68 -11.09
C LEU A 615 -9.35 -44.33 -10.41
N ARG A 616 -9.11 -44.35 -9.09
CA ARG A 616 -8.67 -43.17 -8.39
C ARG A 616 -7.28 -42.80 -8.83
N ILE A 617 -7.03 -41.48 -9.04
CA ILE A 617 -5.76 -40.99 -9.55
C ILE A 617 -4.97 -40.22 -8.48
N ARG A 618 -3.68 -40.10 -8.72
CA ARG A 618 -2.84 -39.07 -8.11
C ARG A 618 -2.61 -37.98 -9.15
N PRO A 619 -2.95 -36.74 -8.85
CA PRO A 619 -2.69 -35.62 -9.78
C PRO A 619 -1.21 -35.52 -10.15
N SER A 620 -0.91 -35.57 -11.45
CA SER A 620 0.40 -35.32 -12.02
C SER A 620 0.22 -34.50 -13.30
N ASP A 621 1.27 -33.82 -13.75
CA ASP A 621 1.23 -33.04 -14.98
C ASP A 621 0.83 -33.92 -16.17
N GLU A 622 1.37 -35.13 -16.25
CA GLU A 622 1.08 -36.08 -17.31
C GLU A 622 -0.41 -36.45 -17.38
N VAL A 623 -1.05 -36.73 -16.25
CA VAL A 623 -2.51 -37.03 -16.18
C VAL A 623 -3.33 -35.81 -16.62
N ILE A 624 -2.95 -34.64 -16.12
CA ILE A 624 -3.66 -33.40 -16.42
C ILE A 624 -3.56 -33.07 -17.92
N GLU A 625 -2.37 -33.17 -18.51
CA GLU A 625 -2.14 -32.92 -19.94
C GLU A 625 -2.91 -33.92 -20.81
N GLN A 626 -2.90 -35.22 -20.45
CA GLN A 626 -3.65 -36.22 -21.20
C GLN A 626 -5.16 -35.98 -21.14
N ILE A 627 -5.69 -35.58 -19.99
CA ILE A 627 -7.12 -35.26 -19.83
C ILE A 627 -7.46 -33.98 -20.59
N HIS A 628 -6.60 -32.94 -20.51
CA HIS A 628 -6.80 -31.70 -21.24
C HIS A 628 -6.76 -31.90 -22.77
N ALA A 629 -5.89 -32.77 -23.26
CA ALA A 629 -5.82 -33.09 -24.69
C ALA A 629 -7.12 -33.73 -25.21
N LEU A 630 -7.83 -34.50 -24.36
CA LEU A 630 -9.09 -35.17 -24.71
C LEU A 630 -10.34 -34.31 -24.50
N LEU A 631 -10.37 -33.52 -23.42
CA LEU A 631 -11.60 -32.87 -22.94
C LEU A 631 -11.53 -31.34 -22.94
N GLY A 632 -10.36 -30.77 -23.18
CA GLY A 632 -10.12 -29.32 -23.11
C GLY A 632 -9.51 -28.85 -21.77
N GLU A 633 -9.01 -27.62 -21.74
CA GLU A 633 -8.21 -27.08 -20.61
C GLU A 633 -8.98 -26.95 -19.29
N ASP A 634 -10.29 -26.80 -19.33
CA ASP A 634 -11.14 -26.64 -18.12
C ASP A 634 -11.75 -27.96 -17.62
N ALA A 635 -11.26 -29.11 -18.12
CA ALA A 635 -11.87 -30.40 -17.85
C ALA A 635 -11.53 -30.98 -16.48
N ILE A 636 -10.49 -30.53 -15.80
CA ILE A 636 -10.09 -31.06 -14.50
C ILE A 636 -10.08 -29.97 -13.45
N LEU A 637 -10.70 -30.22 -12.29
CA LEU A 637 -10.74 -29.34 -11.14
C LEU A 637 -10.35 -30.09 -9.86
N PHE A 638 -9.84 -29.35 -8.90
CA PHE A 638 -9.40 -29.84 -7.60
C PHE A 638 -10.22 -29.18 -6.49
N GLU A 639 -10.87 -30.01 -5.62
CA GLU A 639 -11.71 -29.58 -4.50
C GLU A 639 -11.17 -30.09 -3.14
#